data_e4559ced8f6733e4b2baefd30fb1c798
#
_entry.id   e4559ced8f6733e4b2baefd30fb1c798
#
_cell.length_a   1.000
_cell.length_b   1.000
_cell.length_c   1.000
_cell.angle_alpha   90.00
_cell.angle_beta   90.00
_cell.angle_gamma   90.00
#
_symmetry.space_group_name_H-M   'P 1'
#
loop_
_entity.id
_entity.type
_entity.pdbx_description
1 polymer ?
#
loop_
_entity_poly.entity_id
_entity_poly.type
_entity_poly.pdbx_seq_one_letter_code
_entity_poly.pdbx_strand_id
1 'polypeptide(L)'
;MYSHGSESLIRQAREIQDSELQKFYIRLVKLLQFKEVSHELLDSLHRLYLILSANKYSRTLPSELQQSLVSLLSSPSEQLQVLSSAVLRETLPPFGEDKNIGQLNSHAAGLLLSQAGSKDDLPDLCAQLIRSLEIRPSDGPVPSLMHTLPLVNSILTHCPECLTADHLTLLNKKLVDWLRYASIVQVGGASSGGFFSGSRSRQPAPIAELDGTVSGDFFTVLCVGQGFTEDQWMNVYSFSMLRHWLLTHHCVSNDSMVVDTANRLQLSLSFSHSLSNDDRSEVDGSVVSMVSATSSSSRLLSPKERLREKSFQYCQRLIEQCDRKALKKTDTELQKACLVEAVCILDCLCAEDPSLVYRTFPGIKALFGRLSSDLSFARVLLPVAQFYLNHGEMAAVDCESVWKLVFSQFPAELFNDPFLAHDFLRFLRLNLEGLQRAAPQFTRFFPNFLKFLAWNSPAVLEDFVDLLPSLVTPGSAVELLHTLLDLPCLSATLVLQLRSTTLPISDPGSRSLLSLNAFRNPTFRGLFLFLLRTEAGSGDTIERLSVLHDLLAEAAEWPRVVQCAQTAPVLLHIYFNTVVTVADEKLLAHLILVMLERSNLLLNMPTYCKEIHRVFSCQLLRLCKLHPSLVVDQSSELLEFAGTTANVYSKEDVYTHVVWVLGEYLSPSSDSRCSVRLITSCFESLEAVLFEITSSAPPPGSVCPAPKVITTLMSALAKLASRSHDLIPRVSLFLSKLRNITKGGSVPWCSDEEDMVAIVTRGEELLSLLKTPGVAQSVLTPPPHVNTPRWHRDTNLALPLQLLALTTLTHSP
;
A
#
# COMPACT_ATOMS: atom_id res chain seq x y z
N MET A 1 0.36 -1.43 -15.73
CA MET A 1 1.04 -1.59 -17.03
C MET A 1 0.39 -0.61 -18.02
N TYR A 2 0.91 0.61 -18.08
CA TYR A 2 0.55 1.47 -19.22
C TYR A 2 1.25 0.88 -20.44
N SER A 3 0.47 0.51 -21.46
CA SER A 3 1.03 -0.01 -22.69
C SER A 3 1.94 1.06 -23.31
N HIS A 4 3.02 0.68 -23.99
CA HIS A 4 3.88 1.61 -24.74
C HIS A 4 3.10 2.54 -25.66
N GLY A 5 1.88 2.18 -26.05
CA GLY A 5 0.98 3.00 -26.83
C GLY A 5 0.43 4.23 -26.11
N SER A 6 0.15 4.15 -24.79
CA SER A 6 -0.37 5.30 -24.04
C SER A 6 0.70 6.36 -23.78
N GLU A 7 1.94 5.97 -23.51
CA GLU A 7 3.06 6.91 -23.39
C GLU A 7 3.34 7.63 -24.71
N SER A 8 3.24 6.92 -25.83
CA SER A 8 3.39 7.52 -27.16
C SER A 8 2.30 8.58 -27.42
N LEU A 9 1.05 8.30 -27.08
CA LEU A 9 -0.07 9.25 -27.23
C LEU A 9 0.08 10.49 -26.35
N ILE A 10 0.51 10.32 -25.11
CA ILE A 10 0.77 11.44 -24.19
C ILE A 10 1.92 12.31 -24.70
N ARG A 11 2.96 11.70 -25.22
CA ARG A 11 4.09 12.44 -25.83
C ARG A 11 3.64 13.23 -27.04
N GLN A 12 2.89 12.63 -27.98
CA GLN A 12 2.33 13.32 -29.13
C GLN A 12 1.41 14.48 -28.72
N ALA A 13 0.60 14.27 -27.68
CA ALA A 13 -0.28 15.30 -27.16
C ALA A 13 0.49 16.51 -26.57
N ARG A 14 1.66 16.26 -25.96
CA ARG A 14 2.55 17.33 -25.45
C ARG A 14 3.27 18.08 -26.57
N GLU A 15 3.67 17.38 -27.62
CA GLU A 15 4.49 17.90 -28.72
C GLU A 15 3.68 18.54 -29.83
N ILE A 16 2.33 18.57 -29.76
CA ILE A 16 1.47 19.14 -30.81
C ILE A 16 1.79 20.61 -31.03
N GLN A 17 2.00 20.96 -32.32
CA GLN A 17 2.31 22.32 -32.74
C GLN A 17 1.06 23.21 -32.64
N ASP A 18 1.25 24.49 -32.27
CA ASP A 18 0.12 25.44 -32.15
C ASP A 18 -0.68 25.61 -33.45
N SER A 19 -0.02 25.54 -34.60
CA SER A 19 -0.69 25.62 -35.92
C SER A 19 -1.59 24.41 -36.19
N GLU A 20 -1.21 23.23 -35.73
CA GLU A 20 -2.01 22.01 -35.86
C GLU A 20 -3.16 22.03 -34.87
N LEU A 21 -2.90 22.49 -33.63
CA LEU A 21 -3.90 22.65 -32.59
C LEU A 21 -5.01 23.62 -33.01
N GLN A 22 -4.67 24.74 -33.63
CA GLN A 22 -5.65 25.69 -34.17
C GLN A 22 -6.52 25.07 -35.26
N LYS A 23 -5.94 24.33 -36.22
CA LYS A 23 -6.70 23.57 -37.21
C LYS A 23 -7.65 22.55 -36.57
N PHE A 24 -7.18 21.88 -35.52
CA PHE A 24 -7.99 20.93 -34.77
C PHE A 24 -9.17 21.61 -34.05
N TYR A 25 -8.96 22.77 -33.46
CA TYR A 25 -10.02 23.56 -32.80
C TYR A 25 -11.10 23.98 -33.80
N ILE A 26 -10.70 24.51 -34.98
CA ILE A 26 -11.63 24.91 -36.03
C ILE A 26 -12.46 23.71 -36.51
N ARG A 27 -11.84 22.54 -36.68
CA ARG A 27 -12.56 21.32 -37.08
C ARG A 27 -13.55 20.89 -35.97
N LEU A 28 -13.15 20.93 -34.73
CA LEU A 28 -14.00 20.56 -33.61
C LEU A 28 -15.20 21.48 -33.44
N VAL A 29 -15.02 22.79 -33.58
CA VAL A 29 -16.13 23.77 -33.55
C VAL A 29 -17.14 23.47 -34.66
N LYS A 30 -16.67 23.12 -35.88
CA LYS A 30 -17.58 22.71 -36.97
C LYS A 30 -18.35 21.44 -36.64
N LEU A 31 -17.71 20.42 -36.02
CA LEU A 31 -18.38 19.18 -35.60
C LEU A 31 -19.45 19.45 -34.54
N LEU A 32 -19.18 20.37 -33.62
CA LEU A 32 -20.10 20.76 -32.56
C LEU A 32 -21.37 21.48 -33.07
N GLN A 33 -21.29 22.13 -34.21
CA GLN A 33 -22.43 22.81 -34.81
C GLN A 33 -23.53 21.83 -35.32
N PHE A 34 -23.16 20.60 -35.67
CA PHE A 34 -24.12 19.61 -36.20
C PHE A 34 -25.01 18.95 -35.13
N LYS A 35 -24.77 19.19 -33.83
CA LYS A 35 -25.56 18.68 -32.69
C LYS A 35 -25.87 17.17 -32.63
N GLU A 36 -25.38 16.38 -33.59
CA GLU A 36 -25.54 14.94 -33.61
C GLU A 36 -24.36 14.25 -32.90
N VAL A 37 -24.67 13.20 -32.12
CA VAL A 37 -23.66 12.39 -31.47
C VAL A 37 -23.02 11.49 -32.52
N SER A 38 -21.95 11.98 -33.14
CA SER A 38 -21.17 11.18 -34.10
C SER A 38 -19.96 10.57 -33.38
N HIS A 39 -19.53 9.41 -33.87
CA HIS A 39 -18.30 8.75 -33.34
C HIS A 39 -17.07 9.68 -33.51
N GLU A 40 -17.05 10.46 -34.62
CA GLU A 40 -15.99 11.41 -34.89
C GLU A 40 -15.94 12.57 -33.87
N LEU A 41 -17.09 13.02 -33.37
CA LEU A 41 -17.19 14.06 -32.36
C LEU A 41 -16.66 13.52 -31.02
N LEU A 42 -17.09 12.31 -30.61
CA LEU A 42 -16.63 11.69 -29.37
C LEU A 42 -15.11 11.45 -29.37
N ASP A 43 -14.59 10.94 -30.49
CA ASP A 43 -13.14 10.70 -30.63
C ASP A 43 -12.35 12.04 -30.61
N SER A 44 -12.89 13.08 -31.21
CA SER A 44 -12.29 14.43 -31.18
C SER A 44 -12.31 15.02 -29.76
N LEU A 45 -13.37 14.85 -29.01
CA LEU A 45 -13.43 15.27 -27.59
C LEU A 45 -12.45 14.49 -26.72
N HIS A 46 -12.30 13.18 -26.90
CA HIS A 46 -11.27 12.38 -26.22
C HIS A 46 -9.85 12.88 -26.54
N ARG A 47 -9.57 13.17 -27.80
CA ARG A 47 -8.27 13.75 -28.21
C ARG A 47 -8.03 15.09 -27.58
N LEU A 48 -9.05 15.97 -27.56
CA LEU A 48 -8.95 17.25 -26.89
C LEU A 48 -8.64 17.10 -25.41
N TYR A 49 -9.32 16.19 -24.72
CA TYR A 49 -9.04 15.86 -23.34
C TYR A 49 -7.58 15.44 -23.12
N LEU A 50 -7.06 14.52 -23.94
CA LEU A 50 -5.66 14.08 -23.86
C LEU A 50 -4.67 15.23 -24.06
N ILE A 51 -4.93 16.12 -25.02
CA ILE A 51 -4.07 17.28 -25.30
C ILE A 51 -4.03 18.22 -24.09
N LEU A 52 -5.17 18.53 -23.49
CA LEU A 52 -5.26 19.43 -22.36
C LEU A 52 -4.69 18.82 -21.08
N SER A 53 -5.05 17.58 -20.78
CA SER A 53 -4.54 16.87 -19.60
C SER A 53 -3.02 16.66 -19.63
N ALA A 54 -2.46 16.40 -20.81
CA ALA A 54 -1.02 16.27 -21.01
C ALA A 54 -0.25 17.58 -20.79
N ASN A 55 -0.90 18.75 -21.02
CA ASN A 55 -0.31 20.08 -20.90
C ASN A 55 -0.69 20.82 -19.61
N LYS A 56 -1.59 20.27 -18.80
CA LYS A 56 -2.03 20.79 -17.49
C LYS A 56 -2.10 22.34 -17.41
N TYR A 57 -3.23 22.91 -17.74
CA TYR A 57 -3.51 24.36 -17.60
C TYR A 57 -2.60 25.30 -18.41
N SER A 58 -1.62 24.79 -19.17
CA SER A 58 -0.74 25.66 -19.98
C SER A 58 -1.38 26.11 -21.27
N ARG A 59 -2.51 25.51 -21.68
CA ARG A 59 -3.22 25.84 -22.91
C ARG A 59 -4.63 26.34 -22.61
N THR A 60 -4.98 27.48 -23.21
CA THR A 60 -6.32 28.08 -23.13
C THR A 60 -7.17 27.62 -24.30
N LEU A 61 -8.46 27.38 -24.05
CA LEU A 61 -9.41 27.13 -25.12
C LEU A 61 -9.88 28.42 -25.76
N PRO A 62 -10.13 28.44 -27.10
CA PRO A 62 -10.84 29.54 -27.73
C PRO A 62 -12.23 29.74 -27.11
N SER A 63 -12.65 30.99 -26.89
CA SER A 63 -13.92 31.32 -26.24
C SER A 63 -15.14 30.67 -26.90
N GLU A 64 -15.15 30.59 -28.24
CA GLU A 64 -16.22 29.95 -29.00
C GLU A 64 -16.30 28.44 -28.73
N LEU A 65 -15.16 27.76 -28.64
CA LEU A 65 -15.11 26.34 -28.32
C LEU A 65 -15.52 26.09 -26.85
N GLN A 66 -15.10 26.95 -25.93
CA GLN A 66 -15.46 26.88 -24.52
C GLN A 66 -16.99 27.05 -24.35
N GLN A 67 -17.61 28.03 -25.00
CA GLN A 67 -19.06 28.23 -24.97
C GLN A 67 -19.81 27.02 -25.54
N SER A 68 -19.30 26.45 -26.63
CA SER A 68 -19.87 25.24 -27.23
C SER A 68 -19.80 24.05 -26.30
N LEU A 69 -18.67 23.83 -25.62
CA LEU A 69 -18.51 22.77 -24.63
C LEU A 69 -19.42 22.98 -23.41
N VAL A 70 -19.58 24.21 -22.94
CA VAL A 70 -20.53 24.54 -21.85
C VAL A 70 -21.96 24.22 -22.26
N SER A 71 -22.34 24.53 -23.52
CA SER A 71 -23.68 24.17 -24.01
C SER A 71 -23.93 22.65 -24.08
N LEU A 72 -22.92 21.86 -24.34
CA LEU A 72 -23.00 20.40 -24.35
C LEU A 72 -23.22 19.79 -22.94
N LEU A 73 -22.93 20.51 -21.87
CA LEU A 73 -23.24 20.06 -20.52
C LEU A 73 -24.76 19.92 -20.26
N SER A 74 -25.57 20.58 -21.08
CA SER A 74 -27.03 20.46 -21.08
C SER A 74 -27.55 19.51 -22.17
N SER A 75 -26.68 18.80 -22.87
CA SER A 75 -27.06 17.83 -23.92
C SER A 75 -27.83 16.65 -23.32
N PRO A 76 -28.78 16.05 -24.03
CA PRO A 76 -29.45 14.81 -23.59
C PRO A 76 -28.50 13.59 -23.64
N SER A 77 -27.34 13.68 -24.24
CA SER A 77 -26.36 12.61 -24.31
C SER A 77 -25.40 12.67 -23.12
N GLU A 78 -25.47 11.66 -22.26
CA GLU A 78 -24.59 11.50 -21.09
C GLU A 78 -23.10 11.47 -21.49
N GLN A 79 -22.77 10.82 -22.61
CA GLN A 79 -21.38 10.75 -23.10
C GLN A 79 -20.82 12.13 -23.45
N LEU A 80 -21.62 12.99 -24.09
CA LEU A 80 -21.21 14.36 -24.41
C LEU A 80 -21.08 15.21 -23.16
N GLN A 81 -21.96 15.05 -22.18
CA GLN A 81 -21.87 15.73 -20.89
C GLN A 81 -20.56 15.36 -20.16
N VAL A 82 -20.26 14.05 -20.05
CA VAL A 82 -19.05 13.54 -19.37
C VAL A 82 -17.78 14.03 -20.05
N LEU A 83 -17.71 13.91 -21.38
CA LEU A 83 -16.51 14.33 -22.12
C LEU A 83 -16.30 15.84 -22.10
N SER A 84 -17.37 16.61 -22.28
CA SER A 84 -17.28 18.09 -22.22
C SER A 84 -16.87 18.56 -20.85
N SER A 85 -17.38 17.96 -19.79
CA SER A 85 -16.98 18.26 -18.44
C SER A 85 -15.52 17.89 -18.18
N ALA A 86 -15.08 16.71 -18.64
CA ALA A 86 -13.70 16.28 -18.51
C ALA A 86 -12.73 17.25 -19.19
N VAL A 87 -13.08 17.70 -20.40
CA VAL A 87 -12.30 18.70 -21.14
C VAL A 87 -12.24 20.04 -20.40
N LEU A 88 -13.38 20.53 -19.93
CA LEU A 88 -13.45 21.81 -19.20
C LEU A 88 -12.67 21.76 -17.88
N ARG A 89 -12.57 20.58 -17.26
CA ARG A 89 -11.78 20.38 -16.04
C ARG A 89 -10.27 20.54 -16.21
N GLU A 90 -9.77 20.35 -17.39
CA GLU A 90 -8.33 20.49 -17.69
C GLU A 90 -7.97 21.88 -18.20
N THR A 91 -8.92 22.82 -18.23
CA THR A 91 -8.68 24.20 -18.64
C THR A 91 -8.56 25.13 -17.45
N LEU A 92 -7.94 26.29 -17.63
CA LEU A 92 -8.02 27.39 -16.66
C LEU A 92 -9.47 27.77 -16.41
N PRO A 93 -9.82 28.23 -15.19
CA PRO A 93 -11.21 28.47 -14.82
C PRO A 93 -11.93 29.26 -15.91
N PRO A 94 -13.05 28.74 -16.40
CA PRO A 94 -13.75 29.30 -17.58
C PRO A 94 -14.46 30.62 -17.30
N PHE A 95 -14.43 31.10 -16.06
CA PHE A 95 -15.18 32.25 -15.61
C PHE A 95 -14.32 33.50 -15.53
N GLY A 96 -14.11 34.14 -16.70
CA GLY A 96 -14.06 35.58 -16.70
C GLY A 96 -15.45 36.11 -16.34
N GLU A 97 -15.52 37.23 -15.70
CA GLU A 97 -16.58 38.07 -15.15
C GLU A 97 -18.09 37.83 -15.45
N ASP A 98 -18.49 36.92 -16.34
CA ASP A 98 -19.90 36.65 -16.68
C ASP A 98 -20.50 35.58 -15.77
N LYS A 99 -21.06 36.01 -14.67
CA LYS A 99 -21.69 35.21 -13.59
C LYS A 99 -23.07 34.62 -13.94
N ASN A 100 -23.30 34.11 -15.14
CA ASN A 100 -24.57 33.47 -15.47
C ASN A 100 -24.60 31.96 -15.13
N ILE A 101 -24.22 31.61 -13.90
CA ILE A 101 -24.32 30.25 -13.35
C ILE A 101 -25.79 29.78 -13.24
N GLY A 102 -26.74 30.69 -13.13
CA GLY A 102 -28.18 30.41 -12.99
C GLY A 102 -28.85 29.69 -14.17
N GLN A 103 -28.19 29.60 -15.34
CA GLN A 103 -28.69 28.90 -16.51
C GLN A 103 -28.04 27.55 -16.75
N LEU A 104 -27.01 27.21 -15.95
CA LEU A 104 -26.33 25.94 -16.09
C LEU A 104 -27.17 24.85 -15.41
N ASN A 105 -27.35 23.74 -16.14
CA ASN A 105 -27.84 22.53 -15.54
C ASN A 105 -27.00 22.23 -14.26
N SER A 106 -27.66 21.86 -13.16
CA SER A 106 -27.02 21.61 -11.86
C SER A 106 -25.90 20.56 -11.92
N HIS A 107 -25.99 19.61 -12.86
CA HIS A 107 -24.93 18.64 -13.12
C HIS A 107 -23.67 19.32 -13.68
N ALA A 108 -23.84 20.22 -14.62
CA ALA A 108 -22.75 21.03 -15.19
C ALA A 108 -22.12 21.94 -14.14
N ALA A 109 -22.94 22.58 -13.31
CA ALA A 109 -22.46 23.43 -12.23
C ALA A 109 -21.58 22.66 -11.24
N GLY A 110 -21.92 21.41 -10.88
CA GLY A 110 -21.13 20.58 -9.97
C GLY A 110 -19.79 20.15 -10.51
N LEU A 111 -19.76 19.86 -11.81
CA LEU A 111 -18.51 19.54 -12.51
C LEU A 111 -17.60 20.78 -12.58
N LEU A 112 -18.14 21.96 -12.68
CA LEU A 112 -17.39 23.21 -12.70
C LEU A 112 -16.94 23.63 -11.30
N LEU A 113 -17.75 23.36 -10.28
CA LEU A 113 -17.41 23.60 -8.86
C LEU A 113 -16.19 22.85 -8.37
N SER A 114 -15.99 21.62 -8.85
CA SER A 114 -14.80 20.85 -8.51
C SER A 114 -13.51 21.51 -9.00
N GLN A 115 -13.61 22.61 -9.75
CA GLN A 115 -12.52 23.34 -10.39
C GLN A 115 -12.45 24.81 -9.98
N ALA A 116 -13.45 25.31 -9.23
CA ALA A 116 -13.44 26.69 -8.79
C ALA A 116 -12.19 26.98 -7.96
N GLY A 117 -11.26 27.67 -8.54
CA GLY A 117 -10.03 28.13 -7.88
C GLY A 117 -10.31 29.27 -6.88
N SER A 118 -11.49 29.86 -6.94
CA SER A 118 -11.95 30.94 -6.05
C SER A 118 -12.95 30.38 -5.06
N LYS A 119 -12.58 30.37 -3.77
CA LYS A 119 -13.47 30.01 -2.67
C LYS A 119 -14.60 31.04 -2.45
N ASP A 120 -14.46 32.22 -3.02
CA ASP A 120 -15.34 33.36 -2.71
C ASP A 120 -16.74 33.25 -3.33
N ASP A 121 -16.87 32.54 -4.46
CA ASP A 121 -18.17 32.35 -5.15
C ASP A 121 -18.94 31.10 -4.65
N LEU A 122 -18.31 30.22 -3.90
CA LEU A 122 -18.92 28.96 -3.41
C LEU A 122 -20.10 29.16 -2.42
N PRO A 123 -20.04 30.11 -1.45
CA PRO A 123 -21.14 30.35 -0.54
C PRO A 123 -22.44 30.77 -1.23
N ASP A 124 -22.36 31.64 -2.22
CA ASP A 124 -23.51 32.10 -2.98
C ASP A 124 -24.15 31.00 -3.81
N LEU A 125 -23.31 30.17 -4.44
CA LEU A 125 -23.78 29.04 -5.20
C LEU A 125 -24.38 27.96 -4.28
N CYS A 126 -23.76 27.70 -3.14
CA CYS A 126 -24.31 26.81 -2.11
C CYS A 126 -25.71 27.28 -1.65
N ALA A 127 -25.84 28.56 -1.38
CA ALA A 127 -27.12 29.16 -1.02
C ALA A 127 -28.18 29.01 -2.12
N GLN A 128 -27.81 29.17 -3.39
CA GLN A 128 -28.71 28.97 -4.52
C GLN A 128 -29.17 27.52 -4.67
N LEU A 129 -28.20 26.55 -4.57
CA LEU A 129 -28.49 25.12 -4.62
C LEU A 129 -29.43 24.70 -3.52
N ILE A 130 -29.22 25.17 -2.29
CA ILE A 130 -30.06 24.84 -1.14
C ILE A 130 -31.45 25.47 -1.26
N ARG A 131 -31.56 26.70 -1.78
CA ARG A 131 -32.89 27.30 -2.10
C ARG A 131 -33.63 26.47 -3.15
N SER A 132 -32.94 25.87 -4.12
CA SER A 132 -33.59 25.01 -5.12
C SER A 132 -34.24 23.77 -4.51
N LEU A 133 -33.75 23.32 -3.34
CA LEU A 133 -34.34 22.21 -2.60
C LEU A 133 -35.66 22.57 -1.88
N GLU A 134 -35.93 23.86 -1.71
CA GLU A 134 -37.15 24.35 -1.03
C GLU A 134 -38.32 24.63 -1.98
N ILE A 135 -38.07 24.74 -3.27
CA ILE A 135 -39.08 25.05 -4.29
C ILE A 135 -40.16 23.95 -4.30
N ARG A 136 -41.39 24.34 -4.14
CA ARG A 136 -42.57 23.45 -4.19
C ARG A 136 -42.98 23.25 -5.66
N PRO A 137 -43.53 22.08 -6.02
CA PRO A 137 -43.98 21.79 -7.40
C PRO A 137 -45.08 22.78 -7.91
N SER A 138 -45.74 23.50 -7.01
CA SER A 138 -46.77 24.51 -7.36
C SER A 138 -46.21 25.83 -7.91
N ASP A 139 -44.90 26.09 -7.71
CA ASP A 139 -44.33 27.43 -7.93
C ASP A 139 -43.60 27.60 -9.24
N GLY A 140 -43.62 26.61 -10.13
CA GLY A 140 -42.97 26.67 -11.44
C GLY A 140 -42.32 25.34 -11.87
N PRO A 141 -41.63 25.28 -13.02
CA PRO A 141 -40.90 24.11 -13.42
C PRO A 141 -39.82 23.81 -12.40
N VAL A 142 -39.98 22.71 -11.64
CA VAL A 142 -39.04 22.25 -10.62
C VAL A 142 -37.74 21.82 -11.31
N PRO A 143 -36.57 22.42 -11.01
CA PRO A 143 -35.31 21.86 -11.47
C PRO A 143 -35.20 20.44 -10.93
N SER A 144 -34.72 19.53 -11.76
CA SER A 144 -34.54 18.14 -11.34
C SER A 144 -33.63 18.11 -10.12
N LEU A 145 -34.18 17.74 -8.96
CA LEU A 145 -33.45 17.62 -7.69
C LEU A 145 -32.36 16.56 -7.76
N MET A 146 -32.47 15.67 -8.73
CA MET A 146 -31.55 14.55 -8.97
C MET A 146 -30.08 14.97 -9.03
N HIS A 147 -29.79 16.15 -9.54
CA HIS A 147 -28.41 16.64 -9.67
C HIS A 147 -27.97 17.52 -8.50
N THR A 148 -28.87 17.99 -7.69
CA THR A 148 -28.60 18.94 -6.61
C THR A 148 -27.84 18.30 -5.45
N LEU A 149 -28.21 17.10 -5.02
CA LEU A 149 -27.56 16.40 -3.93
C LEU A 149 -26.09 15.99 -4.24
N PRO A 150 -25.72 15.49 -5.44
CA PRO A 150 -24.33 15.27 -5.80
C PRO A 150 -23.48 16.55 -5.70
N LEU A 151 -24.06 17.71 -6.02
CA LEU A 151 -23.41 19.01 -5.90
C LEU A 151 -23.17 19.40 -4.44
N VAL A 152 -24.20 19.27 -3.63
CA VAL A 152 -24.12 19.50 -2.18
C VAL A 152 -23.07 18.59 -1.57
N ASN A 153 -22.99 17.33 -1.97
CA ASN A 153 -21.97 16.40 -1.53
C ASN A 153 -20.57 16.84 -1.95
N SER A 154 -20.39 17.35 -3.18
CA SER A 154 -19.11 17.90 -3.63
C SER A 154 -18.68 19.12 -2.80
N ILE A 155 -19.60 20.02 -2.49
CA ILE A 155 -19.33 21.19 -1.61
C ILE A 155 -18.93 20.69 -0.22
N LEU A 156 -19.68 19.75 0.33
CA LEU A 156 -19.39 19.14 1.62
C LEU A 156 -17.99 18.53 1.69
N THR A 157 -17.56 17.88 0.60
CA THR A 157 -16.26 17.24 0.53
C THR A 157 -15.10 18.24 0.45
N HIS A 158 -15.28 19.33 -0.29
CA HIS A 158 -14.19 20.25 -0.59
C HIS A 158 -14.21 21.55 0.25
N CYS A 159 -15.39 22.04 0.62
CA CYS A 159 -15.59 23.29 1.33
C CYS A 159 -16.78 23.19 2.30
N PRO A 160 -16.69 22.38 3.37
CA PRO A 160 -17.80 22.19 4.31
C PRO A 160 -18.16 23.49 5.06
N GLU A 161 -17.24 24.43 5.15
CA GLU A 161 -17.42 25.74 5.78
C GLU A 161 -18.41 26.65 5.05
N CYS A 162 -18.75 26.36 3.78
CA CYS A 162 -19.77 27.10 3.02
C CYS A 162 -21.21 26.83 3.51
N LEU A 163 -21.42 25.80 4.31
CA LEU A 163 -22.72 25.42 4.82
C LEU A 163 -23.02 26.16 6.14
N THR A 164 -24.04 27.04 6.14
CA THR A 164 -24.50 27.72 7.35
C THR A 164 -25.33 26.80 8.25
N ALA A 165 -25.53 27.16 9.51
CA ALA A 165 -26.35 26.39 10.46
C ALA A 165 -27.80 26.18 9.97
N ASP A 166 -28.38 27.16 9.27
CA ASP A 166 -29.71 27.04 8.67
C ASP A 166 -29.71 26.04 7.52
N HIS A 167 -28.68 26.07 6.68
CA HIS A 167 -28.50 25.07 5.60
C HIS A 167 -28.37 23.64 6.16
N LEU A 168 -27.59 23.46 7.23
CA LEU A 168 -27.44 22.17 7.91
C LEU A 168 -28.79 21.68 8.47
N THR A 169 -29.55 22.57 9.11
CA THR A 169 -30.87 22.25 9.66
C THR A 169 -31.85 21.84 8.57
N LEU A 170 -31.87 22.54 7.46
CA LEU A 170 -32.73 22.24 6.30
C LEU A 170 -32.34 20.88 5.68
N LEU A 171 -31.04 20.67 5.43
CA LEU A 171 -30.54 19.43 4.84
C LEU A 171 -30.77 18.22 5.74
N ASN A 172 -30.60 18.36 7.06
CA ASN A 172 -30.96 17.29 8.00
C ASN A 172 -32.45 16.90 7.89
N LYS A 173 -33.34 17.85 7.76
CA LYS A 173 -34.81 17.59 7.57
C LYS A 173 -35.05 16.87 6.24
N LYS A 174 -34.44 17.38 5.14
CA LYS A 174 -34.63 16.81 3.81
C LYS A 174 -34.06 15.41 3.70
N LEU A 175 -32.87 15.14 4.24
CA LEU A 175 -32.26 13.81 4.26
C LEU A 175 -33.15 12.79 4.99
N VAL A 176 -33.79 13.18 6.11
CA VAL A 176 -34.77 12.32 6.80
C VAL A 176 -35.94 11.96 5.88
N ASP A 177 -36.43 12.93 5.11
CA ASP A 177 -37.56 12.73 4.20
C ASP A 177 -37.19 11.87 2.99
N TRP A 178 -35.98 11.99 2.49
CA TRP A 178 -35.47 11.25 1.31
C TRP A 178 -34.95 9.84 1.62
N LEU A 179 -34.47 9.59 2.84
CA LEU A 179 -34.06 8.25 3.26
C LEU A 179 -35.29 7.36 3.46
N ARG A 180 -35.69 6.71 2.38
CA ARG A 180 -36.84 5.81 2.34
C ARG A 180 -36.40 4.39 2.09
N TYR A 181 -36.91 3.49 2.91
CA TYR A 181 -36.60 2.07 2.79
C TYR A 181 -37.33 1.38 1.63
N ALA A 182 -38.58 1.79 1.34
CA ALA A 182 -39.36 1.24 0.25
C ALA A 182 -39.84 2.37 -0.67
N SER A 183 -39.95 2.08 -1.95
CA SER A 183 -40.54 3.00 -2.90
C SER A 183 -42.02 3.24 -2.53
N ILE A 184 -42.43 4.50 -2.55
CA ILE A 184 -43.85 4.85 -2.49
C ILE A 184 -44.38 4.89 -3.92
N VAL A 185 -44.38 3.78 -4.59
CA VAL A 185 -45.16 3.68 -5.83
C VAL A 185 -46.60 3.64 -5.40
N GLN A 186 -47.33 4.72 -5.56
CA GLN A 186 -48.78 4.67 -5.64
C GLN A 186 -49.06 3.83 -6.90
N VAL A 187 -49.53 2.61 -6.68
CA VAL A 187 -50.19 1.84 -7.73
C VAL A 187 -51.37 2.73 -8.15
N GLY A 188 -51.23 3.33 -9.34
CA GLY A 188 -52.33 4.09 -9.95
C GLY A 188 -53.56 3.21 -9.95
N GLY A 189 -54.55 3.63 -9.20
CA GLY A 189 -55.74 2.87 -8.90
C GLY A 189 -56.48 2.48 -10.17
N ALA A 190 -56.51 1.19 -10.46
CA ALA A 190 -57.63 0.61 -11.17
C ALA A 190 -58.76 0.55 -10.14
N SER A 191 -59.65 1.49 -10.21
CA SER A 191 -60.91 1.47 -9.45
C SER A 191 -61.74 0.27 -9.87
N SER A 192 -61.84 -0.73 -9.01
CA SER A 192 -63.04 -1.56 -9.00
C SER A 192 -63.57 -1.56 -7.58
N GLY A 193 -64.79 -1.07 -7.47
CA GLY A 193 -65.48 -0.87 -6.20
C GLY A 193 -65.70 -2.15 -5.43
N GLY A 194 -65.64 -2.00 -4.13
CA GLY A 194 -66.01 -3.01 -3.15
C GLY A 194 -66.05 -2.38 -1.80
N PHE A 195 -67.24 -1.94 -1.42
CA PHE A 195 -67.57 -1.55 -0.03
C PHE A 195 -67.38 -2.76 0.88
N PHE A 196 -66.51 -2.63 1.88
CA PHE A 196 -66.69 -3.06 3.28
C PHE A 196 -65.44 -2.70 4.07
N SER A 197 -65.59 -1.71 4.89
CA SER A 197 -64.62 -1.25 5.87
C SER A 197 -64.70 -2.11 7.12
N GLY A 198 -63.68 -2.88 7.39
CA GLY A 198 -63.38 -3.43 8.69
C GLY A 198 -62.04 -2.85 9.15
N SER A 199 -62.06 -2.09 10.25
CA SER A 199 -60.91 -1.57 10.95
C SER A 199 -60.02 -2.74 11.42
N ARG A 200 -59.07 -3.15 10.60
CA ARG A 200 -57.97 -4.06 10.99
C ARG A 200 -56.71 -3.21 11.17
N SER A 201 -56.06 -3.39 12.29
CA SER A 201 -54.73 -2.85 12.58
C SER A 201 -53.81 -3.06 11.36
N ARG A 202 -53.35 -1.96 10.77
CA ARG A 202 -52.42 -2.02 9.64
C ARG A 202 -51.15 -2.71 10.10
N GLN A 203 -51.00 -3.96 9.76
CA GLN A 203 -49.67 -4.54 9.70
C GLN A 203 -48.81 -3.67 8.78
N PRO A 204 -47.50 -3.47 9.08
CA PRO A 204 -46.60 -2.77 8.18
C PRO A 204 -46.70 -3.44 6.82
N ALA A 205 -46.96 -2.63 5.77
CA ALA A 205 -47.07 -3.15 4.43
C ALA A 205 -45.80 -3.95 4.07
N PRO A 206 -45.94 -5.14 3.49
CA PRO A 206 -44.77 -5.90 3.07
C PRO A 206 -43.96 -5.05 2.11
N ILE A 207 -42.64 -5.23 2.14
CA ILE A 207 -41.71 -4.54 1.24
C ILE A 207 -42.09 -4.92 -0.17
N ALA A 208 -42.48 -3.94 -0.98
CA ALA A 208 -42.85 -4.12 -2.36
C ALA A 208 -41.73 -3.71 -3.28
N GLU A 209 -41.52 -4.46 -4.35
CA GLU A 209 -40.63 -4.04 -5.43
C GLU A 209 -41.21 -2.83 -6.17
N LEU A 210 -40.41 -2.28 -7.11
CA LEU A 210 -40.77 -1.10 -7.89
C LEU A 210 -42.09 -1.26 -8.67
N ASP A 211 -42.47 -2.47 -9.02
CA ASP A 211 -43.70 -2.84 -9.69
C ASP A 211 -44.86 -3.14 -8.73
N GLY A 212 -44.64 -3.02 -7.42
CA GLY A 212 -45.63 -3.31 -6.39
C GLY A 212 -45.73 -4.76 -5.98
N THR A 213 -44.93 -5.68 -6.53
CA THR A 213 -44.91 -7.08 -6.12
C THR A 213 -44.16 -7.27 -4.81
N VAL A 214 -44.56 -8.25 -4.01
CA VAL A 214 -43.86 -8.62 -2.78
C VAL A 214 -42.67 -9.48 -3.15
N SER A 215 -41.43 -8.99 -2.86
CA SER A 215 -40.21 -9.70 -3.18
C SER A 215 -39.74 -10.55 -2.01
N GLY A 216 -39.35 -11.78 -2.32
CA GLY A 216 -38.56 -12.65 -1.45
C GLY A 216 -37.05 -12.44 -1.59
N ASP A 217 -36.64 -11.76 -2.67
CA ASP A 217 -35.21 -11.49 -2.98
C ASP A 217 -34.69 -10.22 -2.33
N PHE A 218 -33.39 -9.96 -2.47
CA PHE A 218 -32.83 -8.70 -2.02
C PHE A 218 -33.53 -7.54 -2.72
N PHE A 219 -34.11 -6.67 -1.92
CA PHE A 219 -34.83 -5.51 -2.38
C PHE A 219 -34.55 -4.29 -1.52
N THR A 220 -34.22 -3.21 -2.16
CA THR A 220 -34.20 -1.86 -1.60
C THR A 220 -34.48 -0.90 -2.75
N VAL A 221 -34.93 0.30 -2.44
CA VAL A 221 -35.04 1.38 -3.44
C VAL A 221 -33.70 1.73 -4.10
N LEU A 222 -32.62 1.14 -3.61
CA LEU A 222 -31.27 1.25 -4.19
C LEU A 222 -31.01 0.19 -5.28
N CYS A 223 -31.83 -0.84 -5.42
CA CYS A 223 -31.64 -1.85 -6.48
C CYS A 223 -31.77 -1.23 -7.87
N VAL A 224 -30.93 -1.69 -8.79
CA VAL A 224 -30.92 -1.26 -10.19
C VAL A 224 -32.12 -1.92 -10.91
N GLY A 225 -33.24 -1.23 -10.89
CA GLY A 225 -34.46 -1.65 -11.61
C GLY A 225 -34.49 -1.18 -13.06
N GLN A 226 -35.66 -1.12 -13.66
CA GLN A 226 -35.88 -0.65 -15.03
C GLN A 226 -35.81 0.86 -15.22
N GLY A 227 -35.54 1.59 -14.20
CA GLY A 227 -35.38 3.06 -14.16
C GLY A 227 -35.77 3.59 -12.80
N PHE A 228 -34.94 4.43 -12.24
CA PHE A 228 -35.26 5.06 -10.97
C PHE A 228 -36.21 6.24 -11.14
N THR A 229 -37.21 6.31 -10.28
CA THR A 229 -37.98 7.53 -10.08
C THR A 229 -37.11 8.59 -9.41
N GLU A 230 -37.55 9.86 -9.44
CA GLU A 230 -36.86 10.93 -8.75
C GLU A 230 -36.68 10.64 -7.24
N ASP A 231 -37.71 10.13 -6.58
CA ASP A 231 -37.65 9.72 -5.18
C ASP A 231 -36.59 8.67 -4.89
N GLN A 232 -36.38 7.72 -5.81
CA GLN A 232 -35.36 6.68 -5.69
C GLN A 232 -33.97 7.26 -5.86
N TRP A 233 -33.79 8.14 -6.83
CA TRP A 233 -32.50 8.85 -6.98
C TRP A 233 -32.17 9.69 -5.76
N MET A 234 -33.14 10.39 -5.18
CA MET A 234 -32.94 11.15 -3.94
C MET A 234 -32.56 10.25 -2.77
N ASN A 235 -33.16 9.06 -2.67
CA ASN A 235 -32.78 8.08 -1.66
C ASN A 235 -31.35 7.55 -1.88
N VAL A 236 -30.98 7.19 -3.12
CA VAL A 236 -29.63 6.74 -3.46
C VAL A 236 -28.59 7.79 -3.10
N TYR A 237 -28.80 9.03 -3.53
CA TYR A 237 -27.85 10.11 -3.27
C TYR A 237 -27.78 10.48 -1.78
N SER A 238 -28.92 10.49 -1.09
CA SER A 238 -28.96 10.74 0.35
C SER A 238 -28.19 9.69 1.13
N PHE A 239 -28.35 8.42 0.77
CA PHE A 239 -27.61 7.33 1.40
C PHE A 239 -26.11 7.37 1.06
N SER A 240 -25.74 7.66 -0.18
CA SER A 240 -24.32 7.73 -0.61
C SER A 240 -23.53 8.83 0.08
N MET A 241 -24.15 9.95 0.41
CA MET A 241 -23.50 11.06 1.10
C MET A 241 -23.60 10.99 2.63
N LEU A 242 -24.46 10.12 3.17
CA LEU A 242 -24.86 10.13 4.57
C LEU A 242 -23.68 9.95 5.53
N ARG A 243 -22.79 9.02 5.25
CA ARG A 243 -21.60 8.77 6.09
C ARG A 243 -20.71 10.01 6.17
N HIS A 244 -20.42 10.61 5.02
CA HIS A 244 -19.59 11.81 4.97
C HIS A 244 -20.28 12.99 5.68
N TRP A 245 -21.58 13.12 5.51
CA TRP A 245 -22.41 14.10 6.19
C TRP A 245 -22.36 13.95 7.72
N LEU A 246 -22.53 12.72 8.22
CA LEU A 246 -22.45 12.43 9.65
C LEU A 246 -21.05 12.72 10.21
N LEU A 247 -20.00 12.28 9.54
CA LEU A 247 -18.62 12.53 9.96
C LEU A 247 -18.28 14.02 10.00
N THR A 248 -18.75 14.79 9.02
CA THR A 248 -18.41 16.21 8.93
C THR A 248 -19.19 17.06 9.90
N HIS A 249 -20.49 16.79 10.12
CA HIS A 249 -21.36 17.70 10.84
C HIS A 249 -21.95 17.15 12.13
N HIS A 250 -21.85 15.84 12.37
CA HIS A 250 -22.41 15.20 13.55
C HIS A 250 -21.35 14.70 14.52
N CYS A 251 -20.23 14.18 14.04
CA CYS A 251 -19.17 13.59 14.86
C CYS A 251 -18.07 14.58 15.27
N VAL A 252 -18.20 15.89 14.97
CA VAL A 252 -17.22 16.89 15.37
C VAL A 252 -17.58 17.39 16.78
N SER A 253 -16.96 16.84 17.80
CA SER A 253 -16.86 17.52 19.10
C SER A 253 -15.83 18.66 19.02
N ASN A 254 -16.19 19.79 19.66
CA ASN A 254 -15.48 21.06 19.66
C ASN A 254 -14.02 20.89 20.14
N ASP A 255 -13.08 20.55 19.25
CA ASP A 255 -11.69 20.96 19.43
C ASP A 255 -10.97 20.98 18.08
N SER A 256 -10.44 22.15 17.81
CA SER A 256 -9.69 22.54 16.64
C SER A 256 -8.53 21.61 16.32
N MET A 257 -8.54 20.99 15.16
CA MET A 257 -7.36 20.80 14.31
C MET A 257 -7.80 20.16 12.99
N VAL A 258 -7.39 20.74 11.91
CA VAL A 258 -7.57 20.25 10.53
C VAL A 258 -6.77 18.98 10.38
N VAL A 259 -7.45 17.83 10.39
CA VAL A 259 -6.86 16.54 10.11
C VAL A 259 -7.65 15.91 8.97
N ASP A 260 -6.88 15.38 8.02
CA ASP A 260 -7.32 14.71 6.81
C ASP A 260 -8.55 13.79 7.03
N THR A 261 -9.56 13.93 6.18
CA THR A 261 -10.83 13.16 6.26
C THR A 261 -10.62 11.63 6.26
N ALA A 262 -9.50 11.14 5.75
CA ALA A 262 -9.12 9.74 5.82
C ALA A 262 -8.75 9.29 7.25
N ASN A 263 -8.21 10.19 8.08
CA ASN A 263 -7.82 9.91 9.46
C ASN A 263 -8.97 10.09 10.46
N ARG A 264 -10.11 10.68 10.08
CA ARG A 264 -11.26 10.89 10.98
C ARG A 264 -11.98 9.59 11.38
N LEU A 265 -11.85 8.51 10.61
CA LEU A 265 -12.27 7.17 11.04
C LEU A 265 -11.46 6.67 12.25
N GLN A 266 -10.26 7.19 12.45
CA GLN A 266 -9.37 6.85 13.57
C GLN A 266 -9.58 7.72 14.82
N LEU A 267 -10.08 8.96 14.65
CA LEU A 267 -10.23 9.93 15.75
C LEU A 267 -11.41 9.66 16.69
N SER A 268 -12.37 8.83 16.30
CA SER A 268 -13.46 8.45 17.19
C SER A 268 -13.04 7.53 18.35
N LEU A 269 -11.80 7.04 18.35
CA LEU A 269 -11.27 6.10 19.35
C LEU A 269 -10.61 6.76 20.58
N SER A 270 -10.34 8.07 20.56
CA SER A 270 -9.54 8.71 21.61
C SER A 270 -10.34 9.39 22.73
N PHE A 271 -11.66 9.35 22.75
CA PHE A 271 -12.47 10.01 23.79
C PHE A 271 -13.39 9.06 24.54
N SER A 272 -12.83 8.20 25.34
CA SER A 272 -13.59 7.56 26.42
C SER A 272 -12.90 7.81 27.75
N HIS A 273 -13.02 9.00 28.31
CA HIS A 273 -12.91 9.24 29.75
C HIS A 273 -13.63 10.53 30.10
N SER A 274 -14.93 10.45 30.38
CA SER A 274 -15.55 11.21 31.43
C SER A 274 -16.71 10.38 32.00
N LEU A 275 -16.41 9.77 33.11
CA LEU A 275 -17.37 9.16 33.99
C LEU A 275 -18.22 10.28 34.60
N SER A 276 -19.52 10.20 34.45
CA SER A 276 -20.44 10.68 35.47
C SER A 276 -21.46 9.59 35.74
N ASN A 277 -21.39 9.10 36.98
CA ASN A 277 -22.39 8.27 37.61
C ASN A 277 -23.74 8.98 37.58
N ASP A 278 -24.80 8.30 37.25
CA ASP A 278 -25.89 7.99 38.17
C ASP A 278 -27.09 7.39 37.43
N ASP A 279 -27.62 6.45 38.14
CA ASP A 279 -28.96 5.87 38.18
C ASP A 279 -29.24 4.60 37.41
N ARG A 280 -29.27 3.57 38.29
CA ARG A 280 -29.90 2.27 38.06
C ARG A 280 -31.42 2.43 38.03
N SER A 281 -32.07 1.89 37.02
CA SER A 281 -33.39 1.28 37.19
C SER A 281 -33.51 0.06 36.27
N GLU A 282 -33.71 -1.05 36.92
CA GLU A 282 -34.13 -2.32 36.34
C GLU A 282 -35.47 -2.15 35.63
N VAL A 283 -35.60 -2.63 34.39
CA VAL A 283 -36.90 -3.07 33.87
C VAL A 283 -36.70 -4.25 32.93
N ASP A 284 -37.42 -5.25 33.33
CA ASP A 284 -37.62 -6.59 32.85
C ASP A 284 -38.10 -6.68 31.37
N GLY A 285 -37.82 -7.85 30.76
CA GLY A 285 -38.08 -8.10 29.38
C GLY A 285 -39.52 -8.05 28.91
N SER A 286 -39.64 -7.47 27.74
CA SER A 286 -40.65 -7.82 26.77
C SER A 286 -40.30 -7.32 25.38
N VAL A 287 -39.77 -8.24 24.58
CA VAL A 287 -39.53 -8.02 23.16
C VAL A 287 -40.84 -8.38 22.43
N VAL A 288 -41.73 -7.48 22.33
CA VAL A 288 -42.75 -7.43 21.25
C VAL A 288 -43.59 -6.17 21.51
N SER A 289 -43.55 -5.25 20.56
CA SER A 289 -44.45 -4.07 20.49
C SER A 289 -43.83 -2.69 20.70
N MET A 290 -42.83 -2.37 19.95
CA MET A 290 -42.31 -0.98 19.90
C MET A 290 -42.40 -0.33 18.49
N VAL A 291 -43.25 -0.82 17.61
CA VAL A 291 -43.34 -0.26 16.23
C VAL A 291 -44.44 0.85 16.15
N SER A 292 -45.26 0.99 17.15
CA SER A 292 -46.38 2.00 17.14
C SER A 292 -46.16 3.27 17.94
N ALA A 293 -45.09 3.33 18.79
CA ALA A 293 -44.91 4.49 19.67
C ALA A 293 -43.92 5.54 19.11
N THR A 294 -43.18 5.21 18.05
CA THR A 294 -42.07 6.04 17.54
C THR A 294 -42.53 7.25 16.69
N SER A 295 -43.77 7.29 16.20
CA SER A 295 -44.16 8.38 15.31
C SER A 295 -44.55 9.69 16.06
N SER A 296 -44.86 9.64 17.34
CA SER A 296 -45.17 10.84 18.11
C SER A 296 -43.98 11.44 18.89
N SER A 297 -43.05 10.59 19.34
CA SER A 297 -41.83 11.06 20.03
C SER A 297 -40.78 11.63 19.05
N SER A 298 -40.74 11.16 17.81
CA SER A 298 -39.79 11.67 16.81
C SER A 298 -40.03 13.12 16.39
N ARG A 299 -41.23 13.68 16.65
CA ARG A 299 -41.53 15.09 16.36
C ARG A 299 -40.92 16.07 17.36
N LEU A 300 -40.51 15.60 18.53
CA LEU A 300 -39.90 16.41 19.59
C LEU A 300 -38.34 16.46 19.45
N LEU A 301 -37.73 15.56 18.66
CA LEU A 301 -36.29 15.52 18.47
C LEU A 301 -35.82 16.65 17.55
N SER A 302 -34.63 17.15 17.81
CA SER A 302 -33.95 18.09 16.92
C SER A 302 -33.76 17.49 15.53
N PRO A 303 -33.65 18.28 14.45
CA PRO A 303 -33.40 17.76 13.11
C PRO A 303 -32.15 16.85 13.02
N LYS A 304 -31.12 17.16 13.79
CA LYS A 304 -29.87 16.36 13.90
C LYS A 304 -30.16 14.99 14.52
N GLU A 305 -30.80 14.95 15.66
CA GLU A 305 -31.13 13.68 16.34
C GLU A 305 -32.12 12.84 15.53
N ARG A 306 -33.06 13.48 14.84
CA ARG A 306 -33.99 12.79 13.95
C ARG A 306 -33.27 12.14 12.78
N LEU A 307 -32.26 12.80 12.19
CA LEU A 307 -31.45 12.20 11.12
C LEU A 307 -30.65 11.01 11.64
N ARG A 308 -30.05 11.12 12.83
CA ARG A 308 -29.33 10.01 13.45
C ARG A 308 -30.20 8.76 13.63
N GLU A 309 -31.39 8.94 14.29
CA GLU A 309 -32.32 7.83 14.50
C GLU A 309 -32.82 7.25 13.17
N LYS A 310 -33.11 8.10 12.18
CA LYS A 310 -33.51 7.65 10.84
C LYS A 310 -32.39 6.89 10.14
N SER A 311 -31.17 7.35 10.23
CA SER A 311 -29.99 6.69 9.66
C SER A 311 -29.76 5.33 10.30
N PHE A 312 -29.87 5.25 11.61
CA PHE A 312 -29.77 4.00 12.36
C PHE A 312 -30.80 2.98 11.88
N GLN A 313 -32.09 3.36 11.86
CA GLN A 313 -33.18 2.47 11.42
C GLN A 313 -33.03 2.04 9.96
N TYR A 314 -32.57 2.96 9.10
CA TYR A 314 -32.36 2.66 7.69
C TYR A 314 -31.24 1.63 7.48
N CYS A 315 -30.12 1.82 8.12
CA CYS A 315 -28.98 0.90 8.04
C CYS A 315 -29.29 -0.46 8.66
N GLN A 316 -30.00 -0.48 9.80
CA GLN A 316 -30.43 -1.73 10.44
C GLN A 316 -31.29 -2.55 9.50
N ARG A 317 -32.26 -1.93 8.82
CA ARG A 317 -33.11 -2.62 7.85
C ARG A 317 -32.32 -3.13 6.61
N LEU A 318 -31.32 -2.41 6.14
CA LEU A 318 -30.45 -2.89 5.08
C LEU A 318 -29.69 -4.16 5.50
N ILE A 319 -29.22 -4.21 6.74
CA ILE A 319 -28.54 -5.39 7.29
C ILE A 319 -29.51 -6.56 7.43
N GLU A 320 -30.73 -6.32 7.87
CA GLU A 320 -31.77 -7.36 7.98
C GLU A 320 -32.10 -8.03 6.64
N GLN A 321 -31.90 -7.31 5.53
CA GLN A 321 -32.12 -7.84 4.19
C GLN A 321 -30.99 -8.71 3.62
N CYS A 322 -29.86 -8.83 4.30
CA CYS A 322 -28.70 -9.55 3.75
C CYS A 322 -28.96 -11.04 3.48
N ASP A 323 -30.02 -11.62 4.05
CA ASP A 323 -30.46 -13.00 3.75
C ASP A 323 -31.10 -13.15 2.37
N ARG A 324 -31.52 -12.05 1.77
CA ARG A 324 -32.17 -12.07 0.47
C ARG A 324 -31.14 -12.12 -0.64
N LYS A 325 -31.35 -13.00 -1.60
CA LYS A 325 -30.46 -13.14 -2.76
C LYS A 325 -30.85 -12.14 -3.84
N ALA A 326 -29.86 -11.45 -4.38
CA ALA A 326 -30.03 -10.62 -5.56
C ALA A 326 -30.13 -11.53 -6.80
N LEU A 327 -31.10 -11.28 -7.66
CA LEU A 327 -31.30 -12.06 -8.90
C LEU A 327 -30.28 -11.65 -9.98
N LYS A 328 -29.93 -10.38 -10.04
CA LYS A 328 -28.99 -9.85 -11.02
C LYS A 328 -27.60 -9.66 -10.40
N LYS A 329 -26.55 -9.91 -11.19
CA LYS A 329 -25.15 -9.69 -10.75
C LYS A 329 -24.89 -8.24 -10.32
N THR A 330 -25.50 -7.27 -11.04
CA THR A 330 -25.43 -5.84 -10.68
C THR A 330 -26.02 -5.56 -9.32
N ASP A 331 -27.14 -6.19 -8.97
CA ASP A 331 -27.79 -6.01 -7.68
C ASP A 331 -27.00 -6.68 -6.55
N THR A 332 -26.26 -7.76 -6.85
CA THR A 332 -25.35 -8.39 -5.89
C THR A 332 -24.21 -7.43 -5.50
N GLU A 333 -23.61 -6.75 -6.46
CA GLU A 333 -22.57 -5.75 -6.17
C GLU A 333 -23.13 -4.52 -5.44
N LEU A 334 -24.34 -4.08 -5.81
CA LEU A 334 -25.05 -3.04 -5.09
C LEU A 334 -25.39 -3.46 -3.65
N GLN A 335 -25.82 -4.70 -3.44
CA GLN A 335 -26.06 -5.26 -2.11
C GLN A 335 -24.79 -5.19 -1.24
N LYS A 336 -23.66 -5.63 -1.79
CA LYS A 336 -22.37 -5.56 -1.08
C LYS A 336 -22.03 -4.11 -0.73
N ALA A 337 -22.15 -3.18 -1.67
CA ALA A 337 -21.87 -1.76 -1.44
C ALA A 337 -22.81 -1.15 -0.38
N CYS A 338 -24.10 -1.50 -0.41
CA CYS A 338 -25.05 -1.03 0.59
C CYS A 338 -24.74 -1.57 1.99
N LEU A 339 -24.31 -2.83 2.10
CA LEU A 339 -23.93 -3.42 3.38
C LEU A 339 -22.66 -2.79 3.95
N VAL A 340 -21.64 -2.55 3.11
CA VAL A 340 -20.43 -1.83 3.50
C VAL A 340 -20.80 -0.46 4.07
N GLU A 341 -21.58 0.30 3.34
CA GLU A 341 -21.96 1.66 3.74
C GLU A 341 -22.83 1.66 5.01
N ALA A 342 -23.77 0.72 5.12
CA ALA A 342 -24.60 0.59 6.30
C ALA A 342 -23.79 0.27 7.57
N VAL A 343 -22.82 -0.66 7.48
CA VAL A 343 -21.95 -0.99 8.61
C VAL A 343 -21.08 0.20 8.99
N CYS A 344 -20.50 0.90 8.02
CA CYS A 344 -19.68 2.10 8.27
C CYS A 344 -20.49 3.25 8.90
N ILE A 345 -21.76 3.44 8.48
CA ILE A 345 -22.63 4.45 9.09
C ILE A 345 -22.96 4.06 10.53
N LEU A 346 -23.27 2.79 10.79
CA LEU A 346 -23.53 2.32 12.15
C LEU A 346 -22.30 2.46 13.05
N ASP A 347 -21.12 2.21 12.52
CA ASP A 347 -19.87 2.44 13.23
C ASP A 347 -19.70 3.91 13.64
N CYS A 348 -19.93 4.85 12.71
CA CYS A 348 -19.92 6.29 13.01
C CYS A 348 -20.96 6.69 14.08
N LEU A 349 -22.19 6.15 13.99
CA LEU A 349 -23.25 6.45 14.94
C LEU A 349 -22.96 5.90 16.35
N CYS A 350 -22.40 4.68 16.43
CA CYS A 350 -22.00 4.06 17.69
C CYS A 350 -20.77 4.75 18.32
N ALA A 351 -19.87 5.31 17.51
CA ALA A 351 -18.75 6.09 18.01
C ALA A 351 -19.23 7.42 18.65
N GLU A 352 -20.24 8.04 18.09
CA GLU A 352 -20.84 9.27 18.66
C GLU A 352 -21.74 8.98 19.85
N ASP A 353 -22.54 7.90 19.80
CA ASP A 353 -23.45 7.48 20.86
C ASP A 353 -23.21 6.02 21.24
N PRO A 354 -22.37 5.78 22.25
CA PRO A 354 -22.04 4.43 22.72
C PRO A 354 -23.24 3.60 23.17
N SER A 355 -24.37 4.22 23.54
CA SER A 355 -25.59 3.51 23.92
C SER A 355 -26.19 2.68 22.77
N LEU A 356 -25.92 3.10 21.52
CA LEU A 356 -26.37 2.40 20.33
C LEU A 356 -25.61 1.09 20.08
N VAL A 357 -24.43 0.90 20.66
CA VAL A 357 -23.61 -0.30 20.49
C VAL A 357 -24.40 -1.56 20.83
N TYR A 358 -25.09 -1.58 21.96
CA TYR A 358 -25.88 -2.73 22.42
C TYR A 358 -27.07 -3.03 21.51
N ARG A 359 -27.62 -2.03 20.83
CA ARG A 359 -28.70 -2.18 19.85
C ARG A 359 -28.20 -2.66 18.49
N THR A 360 -26.98 -2.26 18.13
CA THR A 360 -26.35 -2.55 16.82
C THR A 360 -25.69 -3.90 16.79
N PHE A 361 -24.99 -4.27 17.86
CA PHE A 361 -24.12 -5.44 17.89
C PHE A 361 -24.81 -6.76 17.52
N PRO A 362 -26.07 -7.04 17.99
CA PRO A 362 -26.77 -8.27 17.59
C PRO A 362 -26.97 -8.38 16.08
N GLY A 363 -27.28 -7.26 15.40
CA GLY A 363 -27.43 -7.21 13.95
C GLY A 363 -26.11 -7.45 13.22
N ILE A 364 -25.03 -6.82 13.67
CA ILE A 364 -23.67 -7.01 13.10
C ILE A 364 -23.18 -8.44 13.33
N LYS A 365 -23.41 -9.01 14.51
CA LYS A 365 -23.07 -10.41 14.80
C LYS A 365 -23.83 -11.38 13.91
N ALA A 366 -25.13 -11.14 13.70
CA ALA A 366 -25.95 -11.94 12.78
C ALA A 366 -25.47 -11.80 11.34
N LEU A 367 -25.09 -10.59 10.89
CA LEU A 367 -24.49 -10.34 9.58
C LEU A 367 -23.19 -11.12 9.40
N PHE A 368 -22.29 -11.05 10.38
CA PHE A 368 -21.04 -11.82 10.37
C PHE A 368 -21.31 -13.32 10.28
N GLY A 369 -22.20 -13.86 11.10
CA GLY A 369 -22.53 -15.29 11.09
C GLY A 369 -23.09 -15.77 9.75
N ARG A 370 -23.82 -14.92 9.03
CA ARG A 370 -24.38 -15.27 7.70
C ARG A 370 -23.37 -15.18 6.57
N LEU A 371 -22.49 -14.16 6.60
CA LEU A 371 -21.57 -13.88 5.50
C LEU A 371 -20.19 -14.51 5.66
N SER A 372 -19.80 -14.92 6.86
CA SER A 372 -18.44 -15.43 7.13
C SER A 372 -18.08 -16.71 6.36
N SER A 373 -19.08 -17.48 5.92
CA SER A 373 -18.85 -18.69 5.11
C SER A 373 -18.70 -18.41 3.62
N ASP A 374 -19.01 -17.21 3.16
CA ASP A 374 -18.94 -16.81 1.75
C ASP A 374 -17.91 -15.68 1.55
N LEU A 375 -16.71 -16.05 1.11
CA LEU A 375 -15.61 -15.12 0.88
C LEU A 375 -15.88 -14.10 -0.23
N SER A 376 -16.91 -14.27 -1.04
CA SER A 376 -17.33 -13.24 -1.99
C SER A 376 -17.79 -11.94 -1.31
N PHE A 377 -18.12 -12.00 -0.01
CA PHE A 377 -18.44 -10.87 0.85
C PHE A 377 -17.26 -10.35 1.67
N ALA A 378 -16.01 -10.75 1.38
CA ALA A 378 -14.84 -10.34 2.15
C ALA A 378 -14.74 -8.82 2.34
N ARG A 379 -15.07 -8.02 1.30
CA ARG A 379 -15.06 -6.56 1.37
C ARG A 379 -16.14 -5.99 2.30
N VAL A 380 -17.24 -6.72 2.53
CA VAL A 380 -18.28 -6.37 3.54
C VAL A 380 -17.78 -6.75 4.93
N LEU A 381 -17.06 -7.86 5.05
CA LEU A 381 -16.56 -8.35 6.32
C LEU A 381 -15.41 -7.52 6.90
N LEU A 382 -14.68 -6.74 6.08
CA LEU A 382 -13.69 -5.78 6.58
C LEU A 382 -14.30 -4.65 7.42
N PRO A 383 -15.33 -3.92 6.98
CA PRO A 383 -16.06 -2.98 7.85
C PRO A 383 -16.67 -3.63 9.08
N VAL A 384 -17.12 -4.88 8.97
CA VAL A 384 -17.59 -5.63 10.16
C VAL A 384 -16.44 -5.84 11.14
N ALA A 385 -15.26 -6.25 10.67
CA ALA A 385 -14.06 -6.37 11.52
C ALA A 385 -13.68 -5.03 12.16
N GLN A 386 -13.79 -3.92 11.41
CA GLN A 386 -13.59 -2.57 11.94
C GLN A 386 -14.57 -2.27 13.08
N PHE A 387 -15.84 -2.60 12.91
CA PHE A 387 -16.85 -2.43 13.94
C PHE A 387 -16.53 -3.26 15.20
N TYR A 388 -16.10 -4.50 15.04
CA TYR A 388 -15.64 -5.31 16.16
C TYR A 388 -14.42 -4.74 16.86
N LEU A 389 -13.46 -4.18 16.10
CA LEU A 389 -12.29 -3.52 16.68
C LEU A 389 -12.66 -2.30 17.51
N ASN A 390 -13.61 -1.49 17.02
CA ASN A 390 -14.01 -0.24 17.65
C ASN A 390 -14.91 -0.45 18.87
N HIS A 391 -15.77 -1.46 18.85
CA HIS A 391 -16.86 -1.59 19.81
C HIS A 391 -16.90 -2.95 20.54
N GLY A 392 -16.07 -3.92 20.13
CA GLY A 392 -16.11 -5.29 20.68
C GLY A 392 -15.76 -5.37 22.16
N GLU A 393 -14.80 -4.57 22.60
CA GLU A 393 -14.40 -4.50 24.01
C GLU A 393 -15.55 -3.97 24.89
N MET A 394 -16.20 -2.89 24.48
CA MET A 394 -17.35 -2.32 25.19
C MET A 394 -18.52 -3.29 25.28
N ALA A 395 -18.78 -4.02 24.22
CA ALA A 395 -19.86 -5.00 24.16
C ALA A 395 -19.47 -6.36 24.81
N ALA A 396 -18.24 -6.50 25.31
CA ALA A 396 -17.68 -7.73 25.87
C ALA A 396 -17.87 -8.97 24.97
N VAL A 397 -17.64 -8.78 23.66
CA VAL A 397 -17.82 -9.82 22.64
C VAL A 397 -16.50 -10.43 22.26
N ASP A 398 -16.47 -11.77 22.13
CA ASP A 398 -15.33 -12.48 21.60
C ASP A 398 -15.13 -12.18 20.10
N CYS A 399 -13.95 -11.66 19.78
CA CYS A 399 -13.55 -11.26 18.43
C CYS A 399 -12.64 -12.28 17.74
N GLU A 400 -12.28 -13.40 18.37
CA GLU A 400 -11.28 -14.34 17.85
C GLU A 400 -11.68 -14.91 16.49
N SER A 401 -12.96 -15.25 16.32
CA SER A 401 -13.48 -15.77 15.04
C SER A 401 -13.36 -14.75 13.90
N VAL A 402 -13.51 -13.46 14.22
CA VAL A 402 -13.36 -12.37 13.22
C VAL A 402 -11.90 -12.25 12.80
N TRP A 403 -10.98 -12.22 13.78
CA TRP A 403 -9.55 -12.11 13.49
C TRP A 403 -9.01 -13.33 12.74
N LYS A 404 -9.47 -14.52 13.08
CA LYS A 404 -9.13 -15.73 12.34
C LYS A 404 -9.57 -15.67 10.89
N LEU A 405 -10.79 -15.21 10.62
CA LEU A 405 -11.27 -15.03 9.25
C LEU A 405 -10.42 -14.01 8.49
N VAL A 406 -10.23 -12.82 9.07
CA VAL A 406 -9.58 -11.68 8.41
C VAL A 406 -8.08 -11.93 8.19
N PHE A 407 -7.35 -12.45 9.20
CA PHE A 407 -5.90 -12.60 9.10
C PHE A 407 -5.47 -13.93 8.47
N SER A 408 -6.27 -14.98 8.61
CA SER A 408 -5.94 -16.30 8.08
C SER A 408 -6.59 -16.55 6.73
N GLN A 409 -7.91 -16.47 6.61
CA GLN A 409 -8.59 -16.92 5.40
C GLN A 409 -8.49 -15.92 4.24
N PHE A 410 -8.66 -14.62 4.49
CA PHE A 410 -8.65 -13.63 3.42
C PHE A 410 -7.35 -13.64 2.61
N PRO A 411 -6.15 -13.51 3.23
CA PRO A 411 -4.92 -13.54 2.44
C PRO A 411 -4.64 -14.92 1.83
N ALA A 412 -5.07 -16.01 2.46
CA ALA A 412 -4.81 -17.35 1.96
C ALA A 412 -5.62 -17.69 0.71
N GLU A 413 -6.87 -17.23 0.63
CA GLU A 413 -7.81 -17.62 -0.43
C GLU A 413 -8.06 -16.49 -1.46
N LEU A 414 -7.91 -15.23 -1.05
CA LEU A 414 -8.24 -14.05 -1.86
C LEU A 414 -7.04 -13.17 -2.20
N PHE A 415 -5.82 -13.70 -2.09
CA PHE A 415 -4.58 -12.97 -2.40
C PHE A 415 -4.57 -12.36 -3.81
N ASN A 416 -5.35 -12.93 -4.74
CA ASN A 416 -5.45 -12.52 -6.13
C ASN A 416 -6.50 -11.41 -6.38
N ASP A 417 -7.23 -10.97 -5.37
CA ASP A 417 -8.14 -9.82 -5.48
C ASP A 417 -7.37 -8.52 -5.13
N PRO A 418 -7.07 -7.66 -6.13
CA PRO A 418 -6.28 -6.45 -5.89
C PRO A 418 -7.05 -5.40 -5.07
N PHE A 419 -8.36 -5.36 -5.16
CA PHE A 419 -9.18 -4.41 -4.41
C PHE A 419 -9.24 -4.81 -2.93
N LEU A 420 -9.41 -6.10 -2.66
CA LEU A 420 -9.37 -6.59 -1.29
C LEU A 420 -7.97 -6.44 -0.68
N ALA A 421 -6.91 -6.68 -1.46
CA ALA A 421 -5.54 -6.49 -1.00
C ALA A 421 -5.30 -5.07 -0.52
N HIS A 422 -5.72 -4.07 -1.31
CA HIS A 422 -5.60 -2.67 -0.94
C HIS A 422 -6.46 -2.32 0.28
N ASP A 423 -7.74 -2.70 0.27
CA ASP A 423 -8.67 -2.43 1.39
C ASP A 423 -8.16 -3.08 2.69
N PHE A 424 -7.63 -4.30 2.61
CA PHE A 424 -7.08 -5.04 3.74
C PHE A 424 -5.82 -4.40 4.33
N LEU A 425 -4.84 -4.07 3.48
CA LEU A 425 -3.61 -3.43 3.95
C LEU A 425 -3.88 -2.04 4.51
N ARG A 426 -4.78 -1.30 3.89
CA ARG A 426 -5.26 -0.03 4.42
C ARG A 426 -5.95 -0.20 5.78
N PHE A 427 -6.79 -1.22 5.95
CA PHE A 427 -7.40 -1.56 7.23
C PHE A 427 -6.33 -1.81 8.30
N LEU A 428 -5.32 -2.63 8.01
CA LEU A 428 -4.23 -2.89 8.95
C LEU A 428 -3.47 -1.60 9.30
N ARG A 429 -3.07 -0.84 8.30
CA ARG A 429 -2.29 0.39 8.48
C ARG A 429 -3.00 1.44 9.33
N LEU A 430 -4.29 1.66 9.06
CA LEU A 430 -5.08 2.66 9.79
C LEU A 430 -5.40 2.24 11.22
N ASN A 431 -5.36 0.96 11.53
CA ASN A 431 -5.78 0.41 12.82
C ASN A 431 -4.64 -0.22 13.63
N LEU A 432 -3.38 0.05 13.31
CA LEU A 432 -2.21 -0.61 13.94
C LEU A 432 -2.26 -0.57 15.47
N GLU A 433 -2.50 0.60 16.06
CA GLU A 433 -2.56 0.75 17.52
C GLU A 433 -3.73 -0.03 18.15
N GLY A 434 -4.89 -0.01 17.50
CA GLY A 434 -6.06 -0.76 17.92
C GLY A 434 -5.82 -2.27 17.85
N LEU A 435 -5.22 -2.73 16.75
CA LEU A 435 -4.88 -4.14 16.54
C LEU A 435 -3.81 -4.64 17.50
N GLN A 436 -2.80 -3.84 17.82
CA GLN A 436 -1.79 -4.20 18.81
C GLN A 436 -2.38 -4.43 20.19
N ARG A 437 -3.46 -3.71 20.56
CA ARG A 437 -4.19 -3.89 21.82
C ARG A 437 -5.19 -5.03 21.77
N ALA A 438 -6.06 -5.05 20.77
CA ALA A 438 -7.19 -5.98 20.69
C ALA A 438 -6.85 -7.34 20.07
N ALA A 439 -5.84 -7.41 19.22
CA ALA A 439 -5.43 -8.62 18.51
C ALA A 439 -3.90 -8.71 18.34
N PRO A 440 -3.10 -8.70 19.42
CA PRO A 440 -1.64 -8.65 19.34
C PRO A 440 -1.02 -9.81 18.54
N GLN A 441 -1.74 -10.91 18.40
CA GLN A 441 -1.33 -12.04 17.57
C GLN A 441 -1.31 -11.72 16.07
N PHE A 442 -1.82 -10.56 15.60
CA PHE A 442 -1.85 -10.24 14.18
C PHE A 442 -0.45 -10.27 13.55
N THR A 443 0.59 -9.92 14.32
CA THR A 443 1.98 -9.98 13.86
C THR A 443 2.44 -11.39 13.47
N ARG A 444 1.83 -12.44 14.01
CA ARG A 444 2.15 -13.84 13.67
C ARG A 444 1.68 -14.22 12.27
N PHE A 445 0.71 -13.48 11.73
CA PHE A 445 0.14 -13.74 10.39
C PHE A 445 0.93 -13.07 9.26
N PHE A 446 2.11 -12.50 9.52
CA PHE A 446 2.87 -11.82 8.47
C PHE A 446 3.16 -12.70 7.25
N PRO A 447 3.40 -14.04 7.36
CA PRO A 447 3.63 -14.86 6.17
C PRO A 447 2.41 -14.86 5.24
N ASN A 448 1.23 -14.77 5.83
CA ASN A 448 -0.02 -14.72 5.10
C ASN A 448 -0.25 -13.34 4.45
N PHE A 449 0.06 -12.25 5.16
CA PHE A 449 -0.07 -10.89 4.61
C PHE A 449 0.85 -10.67 3.40
N LEU A 450 2.03 -11.28 3.42
CA LEU A 450 2.98 -11.23 2.30
C LEU A 450 2.45 -11.86 1.02
N LYS A 451 1.40 -12.69 1.07
CA LYS A 451 0.74 -13.22 -0.14
C LYS A 451 0.09 -12.12 -0.97
N PHE A 452 -0.54 -11.13 -0.30
CA PHE A 452 -1.08 -9.96 -1.01
C PHE A 452 0.02 -9.17 -1.72
N LEU A 453 1.15 -8.97 -1.05
CA LEU A 453 2.30 -8.29 -1.65
C LEU A 453 2.89 -9.10 -2.80
N ALA A 454 3.17 -10.39 -2.58
CA ALA A 454 3.78 -11.27 -3.59
C ALA A 454 2.95 -11.39 -4.86
N TRP A 455 1.62 -11.27 -4.75
CA TRP A 455 0.72 -11.31 -5.89
C TRP A 455 0.49 -9.95 -6.55
N ASN A 456 0.34 -8.88 -5.77
CA ASN A 456 -0.08 -7.56 -6.23
C ASN A 456 1.07 -6.54 -6.31
N SER A 457 2.33 -6.98 -6.26
CA SER A 457 3.48 -6.10 -6.46
C SER A 457 3.46 -5.47 -7.87
N PRO A 458 3.81 -4.20 -8.01
CA PRO A 458 4.24 -3.24 -6.99
C PRO A 458 3.08 -2.43 -6.39
N ALA A 459 1.84 -2.66 -6.79
CA ALA A 459 0.69 -1.79 -6.52
C ALA A 459 0.43 -1.55 -5.01
N VAL A 460 0.69 -2.56 -4.17
CA VAL A 460 0.46 -2.50 -2.72
C VAL A 460 1.76 -2.29 -1.92
N LEU A 461 2.86 -1.96 -2.59
CA LEU A 461 4.16 -1.82 -1.92
C LEU A 461 4.15 -0.69 -0.88
N GLU A 462 3.59 0.47 -1.20
CA GLU A 462 3.55 1.62 -0.28
C GLU A 462 2.79 1.31 1.00
N ASP A 463 1.62 0.66 0.88
CA ASP A 463 0.86 0.24 2.06
C ASP A 463 1.65 -0.75 2.93
N PHE A 464 2.43 -1.64 2.29
CA PHE A 464 3.23 -2.63 3.00
C PHE A 464 4.49 -2.03 3.64
N VAL A 465 5.08 -1.01 3.04
CA VAL A 465 6.20 -0.23 3.60
C VAL A 465 5.81 0.36 4.96
N ASP A 466 4.61 0.92 5.07
CA ASP A 466 4.12 1.51 6.31
C ASP A 466 3.77 0.44 7.37
N LEU A 467 3.32 -0.73 6.92
CA LEU A 467 2.94 -1.85 7.81
C LEU A 467 4.16 -2.61 8.36
N LEU A 468 5.20 -2.80 7.55
CA LEU A 468 6.33 -3.67 7.84
C LEU A 468 7.00 -3.39 9.20
N PRO A 469 7.23 -2.13 9.63
CA PRO A 469 7.81 -1.85 10.92
C PRO A 469 7.04 -2.46 12.11
N SER A 470 5.73 -2.53 12.03
CA SER A 470 4.88 -3.09 13.07
C SER A 470 4.94 -4.63 13.16
N LEU A 471 5.43 -5.30 12.12
CA LEU A 471 5.60 -6.74 12.05
C LEU A 471 6.97 -7.20 12.55
N VAL A 472 7.94 -6.29 12.66
CA VAL A 472 9.30 -6.59 13.13
C VAL A 472 9.32 -6.59 14.64
N THR A 473 9.46 -7.77 15.22
CA THR A 473 9.64 -7.99 16.66
C THR A 473 10.87 -8.89 16.88
N PRO A 474 11.47 -8.91 18.05
CA PRO A 474 12.59 -9.83 18.32
C PRO A 474 12.26 -11.29 18.01
N GLY A 475 11.01 -11.71 18.21
CA GLY A 475 10.56 -13.08 17.94
C GLY A 475 10.26 -13.38 16.47
N SER A 476 9.94 -12.36 15.66
CA SER A 476 9.59 -12.54 14.25
C SER A 476 10.74 -12.18 13.29
N ALA A 477 11.78 -11.49 13.78
CA ALA A 477 12.78 -10.84 12.93
C ALA A 477 13.48 -11.83 11.97
N VAL A 478 13.96 -12.95 12.47
CA VAL A 478 14.69 -13.93 11.65
C VAL A 478 13.78 -14.57 10.60
N GLU A 479 12.61 -15.05 11.02
CA GLU A 479 11.65 -15.67 10.09
C GLU A 479 11.13 -14.66 9.04
N LEU A 480 10.92 -13.41 9.45
CA LEU A 480 10.51 -12.35 8.54
C LEU A 480 11.59 -12.05 7.50
N LEU A 481 12.89 -12.01 7.92
CA LEU A 481 14.01 -11.87 6.97
C LEU A 481 14.01 -12.97 5.92
N HIS A 482 13.90 -14.23 6.34
CA HIS A 482 13.81 -15.37 5.43
C HIS A 482 12.62 -15.23 4.46
N THR A 483 11.45 -14.86 4.99
CA THR A 483 10.24 -14.75 4.18
C THR A 483 10.32 -13.59 3.17
N LEU A 484 10.96 -12.48 3.53
CA LEU A 484 11.22 -11.37 2.59
C LEU A 484 12.19 -11.77 1.47
N LEU A 485 13.21 -12.59 1.78
CA LEU A 485 14.13 -13.12 0.79
C LEU A 485 13.48 -14.18 -0.12
N ASP A 486 12.44 -14.84 0.36
CA ASP A 486 11.71 -15.87 -0.39
C ASP A 486 10.47 -15.33 -1.11
N LEU A 487 10.25 -14.00 -1.12
CA LEU A 487 9.11 -13.38 -1.82
C LEU A 487 8.98 -13.82 -3.30
N PRO A 488 10.05 -13.91 -4.10
CA PRO A 488 9.93 -14.43 -5.46
C PRO A 488 9.45 -15.88 -5.52
N CYS A 489 9.90 -16.71 -4.58
CA CYS A 489 9.46 -18.11 -4.46
C CYS A 489 7.98 -18.18 -4.03
N LEU A 490 7.55 -17.31 -3.12
CA LEU A 490 6.14 -17.20 -2.73
C LEU A 490 5.27 -16.78 -3.92
N SER A 491 5.70 -15.76 -4.67
CA SER A 491 4.98 -15.32 -5.87
C SER A 491 4.84 -16.44 -6.90
N ALA A 492 5.91 -17.20 -7.17
CA ALA A 492 5.89 -18.36 -8.06
C ALA A 492 4.91 -19.43 -7.55
N THR A 493 4.94 -19.72 -6.25
CA THR A 493 4.08 -20.73 -5.63
C THR A 493 2.60 -20.34 -5.70
N LEU A 494 2.25 -19.06 -5.52
CA LEU A 494 0.87 -18.57 -5.68
C LEU A 494 0.38 -18.72 -7.13
N VAL A 495 1.25 -18.47 -8.11
CA VAL A 495 0.93 -18.72 -9.53
C VAL A 495 0.66 -20.21 -9.77
N LEU A 496 1.50 -21.10 -9.21
CA LEU A 496 1.31 -22.54 -9.31
C LEU A 496 0.02 -23.00 -8.64
N GLN A 497 -0.32 -22.46 -7.48
CA GLN A 497 -1.56 -22.74 -6.77
C GLN A 497 -2.78 -22.45 -7.66
N LEU A 498 -2.86 -21.27 -8.27
CA LEU A 498 -3.97 -20.93 -9.17
C LEU A 498 -3.99 -21.77 -10.44
N ARG A 499 -2.82 -22.00 -11.04
CA ARG A 499 -2.76 -22.87 -12.24
C ARG A 499 -3.15 -24.31 -11.92
N SER A 500 -2.86 -24.81 -10.74
CA SER A 500 -3.23 -26.18 -10.35
C SER A 500 -4.74 -26.37 -10.22
N THR A 501 -5.50 -25.31 -9.91
CA THR A 501 -6.96 -25.35 -9.78
C THR A 501 -7.67 -25.12 -11.11
N THR A 502 -7.05 -24.43 -12.07
CA THR A 502 -7.69 -24.02 -13.34
C THR A 502 -7.39 -24.98 -14.49
N LEU A 503 -6.25 -25.69 -14.46
CA LEU A 503 -5.86 -26.59 -15.54
C LEU A 503 -6.25 -28.03 -15.23
N PRO A 504 -7.06 -28.71 -16.08
CA PRO A 504 -7.34 -30.13 -15.93
C PRO A 504 -6.04 -30.96 -16.01
N ILE A 505 -6.02 -32.06 -15.24
CA ILE A 505 -4.85 -32.96 -15.10
C ILE A 505 -4.46 -33.64 -16.42
N SER A 506 -5.34 -33.61 -17.44
CA SER A 506 -5.29 -34.43 -18.65
C SER A 506 -5.23 -33.62 -19.94
N ASP A 507 -4.47 -32.54 -20.02
CA ASP A 507 -4.26 -31.85 -21.30
C ASP A 507 -2.89 -32.22 -21.90
N PRO A 508 -2.79 -33.18 -22.86
CA PRO A 508 -1.49 -33.66 -23.41
C PRO A 508 -0.79 -32.68 -24.35
N GLY A 509 -1.40 -31.53 -24.64
CA GLY A 509 -0.87 -30.53 -25.57
C GLY A 509 -0.23 -29.30 -24.90
N SER A 510 -0.39 -29.10 -23.62
CA SER A 510 0.31 -28.07 -22.86
C SER A 510 1.73 -28.55 -22.53
N ARG A 511 2.76 -27.84 -22.94
CA ARG A 511 4.13 -28.06 -22.40
C ARG A 511 3.99 -28.08 -20.88
N SER A 512 4.07 -29.28 -20.27
CA SER A 512 3.90 -29.42 -18.84
C SER A 512 5.04 -28.68 -18.18
N LEU A 513 4.71 -27.57 -17.46
CA LEU A 513 5.68 -26.82 -16.71
C LEU A 513 6.27 -27.71 -15.64
N LEU A 514 7.61 -27.82 -15.60
CA LEU A 514 8.32 -28.65 -14.61
C LEU A 514 7.94 -28.22 -13.18
N SER A 515 7.85 -26.91 -12.94
CA SER A 515 7.44 -26.34 -11.66
C SER A 515 6.01 -26.74 -11.25
N LEU A 516 5.07 -26.82 -12.21
CA LEU A 516 3.69 -27.24 -11.93
C LEU A 516 3.61 -28.72 -11.56
N ASN A 517 4.39 -29.56 -12.24
CA ASN A 517 4.49 -30.98 -11.91
C ASN A 517 5.10 -31.19 -10.53
N ALA A 518 6.15 -30.42 -10.19
CA ALA A 518 6.76 -30.43 -8.87
C ALA A 518 5.75 -30.00 -7.78
N PHE A 519 4.97 -28.93 -8.02
CA PHE A 519 3.93 -28.45 -7.11
C PHE A 519 2.85 -29.51 -6.82
N ARG A 520 2.47 -30.29 -7.83
CA ARG A 520 1.49 -31.38 -7.71
C ARG A 520 2.07 -32.65 -7.09
N ASN A 521 3.39 -32.78 -7.01
CA ASN A 521 4.04 -33.96 -6.50
C ASN A 521 3.99 -33.99 -4.95
N PRO A 522 3.47 -35.07 -4.35
CA PRO A 522 3.38 -35.18 -2.89
C PRO A 522 4.72 -35.07 -2.17
N THR A 523 5.83 -35.48 -2.81
CA THR A 523 7.18 -35.43 -2.23
C THR A 523 7.62 -34.03 -1.88
N PHE A 524 7.23 -33.04 -2.68
CA PHE A 524 7.61 -31.62 -2.51
C PHE A 524 6.54 -30.79 -1.83
N ARG A 525 5.39 -31.40 -1.53
CA ARG A 525 4.24 -30.69 -0.93
C ARG A 525 4.62 -29.89 0.31
N GLY A 526 5.47 -30.45 1.17
CA GLY A 526 5.89 -29.77 2.43
C GLY A 526 6.61 -28.45 2.18
N LEU A 527 7.45 -28.36 1.11
CA LEU A 527 8.15 -27.13 0.74
C LEU A 527 7.18 -26.01 0.33
N PHE A 528 6.23 -26.34 -0.55
CA PHE A 528 5.25 -25.38 -1.02
C PHE A 528 4.26 -24.97 0.08
N LEU A 529 3.84 -25.92 0.95
CA LEU A 529 2.99 -25.61 2.09
C LEU A 529 3.68 -24.69 3.09
N PHE A 530 4.99 -24.83 3.27
CA PHE A 530 5.74 -23.90 4.13
C PHE A 530 5.70 -22.47 3.60
N LEU A 531 5.88 -22.27 2.28
CA LEU A 531 5.73 -20.95 1.67
C LEU A 531 4.30 -20.39 1.80
N LEU A 532 3.30 -21.26 1.70
CA LEU A 532 1.88 -20.91 1.78
C LEU A 532 1.32 -20.90 3.21
N ARG A 533 2.17 -21.03 4.25
CA ARG A 533 1.72 -21.00 5.62
C ARG A 533 0.94 -19.73 5.96
N THR A 534 0.07 -19.83 6.93
CA THR A 534 -0.75 -18.70 7.41
C THR A 534 -0.12 -17.98 8.58
N GLU A 535 0.63 -18.70 9.42
CA GLU A 535 1.22 -18.18 10.63
C GLU A 535 2.72 -18.46 10.70
N ALA A 536 3.44 -17.58 11.38
CA ALA A 536 4.85 -17.73 11.73
C ALA A 536 5.05 -18.79 12.83
N GLY A 537 6.30 -19.19 13.03
CA GLY A 537 6.70 -20.15 14.06
C GLY A 537 6.77 -21.60 13.58
N SER A 538 6.73 -21.83 12.27
CA SER A 538 6.86 -23.17 11.67
C SER A 538 8.32 -23.61 11.45
N GLY A 539 9.29 -22.87 11.98
CA GLY A 539 10.71 -23.10 11.75
C GLY A 539 11.18 -22.52 10.42
N ASP A 540 12.31 -23.03 9.93
CA ASP A 540 12.86 -22.66 8.62
C ASP A 540 13.00 -23.88 7.71
N THR A 541 13.32 -23.62 6.44
CA THR A 541 13.53 -24.66 5.41
C THR A 541 14.88 -24.44 4.69
N ILE A 542 15.84 -23.80 5.35
CA ILE A 542 17.12 -23.42 4.76
C ILE A 542 17.80 -24.61 4.08
N GLU A 543 17.86 -25.74 4.76
CA GLU A 543 18.47 -26.97 4.23
C GLU A 543 17.84 -27.46 2.91
N ARG A 544 16.58 -27.11 2.65
CA ARG A 544 15.81 -27.54 1.49
C ARG A 544 15.60 -26.43 0.45
N LEU A 545 16.12 -25.21 0.70
CA LEU A 545 15.95 -24.08 -0.21
C LEU A 545 16.59 -24.32 -1.59
N SER A 546 17.76 -24.96 -1.66
CA SER A 546 18.39 -25.30 -2.93
C SER A 546 17.47 -26.15 -3.80
N VAL A 547 16.85 -27.17 -3.21
CA VAL A 547 15.88 -28.02 -3.91
C VAL A 547 14.67 -27.21 -4.37
N LEU A 548 14.15 -26.32 -3.52
CA LEU A 548 13.03 -25.43 -3.87
C LEU A 548 13.39 -24.51 -5.05
N HIS A 549 14.60 -23.94 -5.02
CA HIS A 549 15.08 -23.06 -6.10
C HIS A 549 15.22 -23.80 -7.43
N ASP A 550 15.71 -25.02 -7.41
CA ASP A 550 15.80 -25.87 -8.61
C ASP A 550 14.39 -26.16 -9.18
N LEU A 551 13.42 -26.48 -8.30
CA LEU A 551 12.05 -26.73 -8.70
C LEU A 551 11.35 -25.47 -9.27
N LEU A 552 11.76 -24.28 -8.83
CA LEU A 552 11.23 -22.98 -9.26
C LEU A 552 12.09 -22.27 -10.30
N ALA A 553 13.16 -22.89 -10.80
CA ALA A 553 14.10 -22.26 -11.75
C ALA A 553 13.38 -21.67 -12.98
N GLU A 554 12.39 -22.37 -13.52
CA GLU A 554 11.56 -21.93 -14.64
C GLU A 554 10.72 -20.69 -14.30
N ALA A 555 10.33 -20.54 -13.03
CA ALA A 555 9.49 -19.44 -12.58
C ALA A 555 10.25 -18.11 -12.45
N ALA A 556 11.58 -18.13 -12.44
CA ALA A 556 12.42 -16.94 -12.32
C ALA A 556 12.19 -15.91 -13.44
N GLU A 557 11.70 -16.35 -14.59
CA GLU A 557 11.41 -15.50 -15.76
C GLU A 557 9.93 -15.05 -15.83
N TRP A 558 9.08 -15.54 -14.93
CA TRP A 558 7.67 -15.14 -14.97
C TRP A 558 7.49 -13.67 -14.60
N PRO A 559 6.75 -12.90 -15.38
CA PRO A 559 6.62 -11.44 -15.18
C PRO A 559 6.22 -11.05 -13.77
N ARG A 560 5.32 -11.80 -13.13
CA ARG A 560 4.86 -11.54 -11.77
C ARG A 560 5.98 -11.78 -10.74
N VAL A 561 6.75 -12.84 -10.92
CA VAL A 561 7.89 -13.18 -10.05
C VAL A 561 8.97 -12.11 -10.17
N VAL A 562 9.25 -11.65 -11.40
CA VAL A 562 10.21 -10.57 -11.64
C VAL A 562 9.76 -9.26 -11.00
N GLN A 563 8.47 -8.89 -11.11
CA GLN A 563 7.92 -7.70 -10.46
C GLN A 563 8.00 -7.80 -8.93
N CYS A 564 7.66 -8.95 -8.37
CA CYS A 564 7.76 -9.20 -6.94
C CYS A 564 9.21 -9.11 -6.44
N ALA A 565 10.15 -9.69 -7.17
CA ALA A 565 11.57 -9.64 -6.84
C ALA A 565 12.13 -8.21 -6.72
N GLN A 566 11.61 -7.28 -7.52
CA GLN A 566 12.01 -5.87 -7.48
C GLN A 566 11.61 -5.16 -6.19
N THR A 567 10.61 -5.65 -5.46
CA THR A 567 10.13 -5.02 -4.22
C THR A 567 10.92 -5.46 -2.99
N ALA A 568 11.53 -6.64 -3.01
CA ALA A 568 12.25 -7.21 -1.87
C ALA A 568 13.41 -6.33 -1.35
N PRO A 569 14.28 -5.73 -2.20
CA PRO A 569 15.35 -4.87 -1.70
C PRO A 569 14.84 -3.64 -0.93
N VAL A 570 13.73 -3.05 -1.36
CA VAL A 570 13.12 -1.90 -0.68
C VAL A 570 12.63 -2.31 0.72
N LEU A 571 11.93 -3.43 0.79
CA LEU A 571 11.42 -3.96 2.06
C LEU A 571 12.55 -4.35 3.01
N LEU A 572 13.63 -4.92 2.51
CA LEU A 572 14.80 -5.26 3.31
C LEU A 572 15.47 -4.01 3.90
N HIS A 573 15.54 -2.91 3.17
CA HIS A 573 16.04 -1.66 3.74
C HIS A 573 15.20 -1.18 4.92
N ILE A 574 13.88 -1.24 4.80
CA ILE A 574 12.96 -0.86 5.88
C ILE A 574 13.05 -1.85 7.04
N TYR A 575 13.10 -3.14 6.75
CA TYR A 575 13.31 -4.18 7.74
C TYR A 575 14.56 -3.92 8.59
N PHE A 576 15.71 -3.69 7.95
CA PHE A 576 16.96 -3.43 8.67
C PHE A 576 16.93 -2.09 9.41
N ASN A 577 16.25 -1.07 8.89
CA ASN A 577 16.06 0.19 9.61
C ASN A 577 15.28 -0.01 10.91
N THR A 578 14.30 -0.89 10.88
CA THR A 578 13.46 -1.18 12.04
C THR A 578 14.14 -2.15 13.01
N VAL A 579 14.71 -3.25 12.50
CA VAL A 579 15.26 -4.29 13.37
C VAL A 579 16.42 -3.79 14.24
N VAL A 580 17.22 -2.85 13.72
CA VAL A 580 18.30 -2.21 14.49
C VAL A 580 17.80 -1.50 15.75
N THR A 581 16.54 -1.04 15.76
CA THR A 581 15.96 -0.33 16.92
C THR A 581 15.36 -1.26 17.97
N VAL A 582 15.03 -2.51 17.59
CA VAL A 582 14.33 -3.46 18.48
C VAL A 582 15.17 -4.69 18.84
N ALA A 583 16.25 -4.95 18.12
CA ALA A 583 17.10 -6.11 18.30
C ALA A 583 18.20 -5.87 19.35
N ASP A 584 18.50 -6.89 20.11
CA ASP A 584 19.72 -6.95 20.93
C ASP A 584 20.93 -7.41 20.09
N GLU A 585 22.14 -7.32 20.67
CA GLU A 585 23.37 -7.72 19.98
C GLU A 585 23.37 -9.19 19.57
N LYS A 586 22.71 -10.07 20.31
CA LYS A 586 22.63 -11.51 19.98
C LYS A 586 21.80 -11.73 18.73
N LEU A 587 20.66 -11.05 18.63
CA LEU A 587 19.83 -11.11 17.44
C LEU A 587 20.54 -10.51 16.24
N LEU A 588 21.24 -9.37 16.41
CA LEU A 588 22.02 -8.76 15.33
C LEU A 588 23.15 -9.68 14.85
N ALA A 589 23.84 -10.37 15.78
CA ALA A 589 24.83 -11.37 15.45
C ALA A 589 24.22 -12.50 14.62
N HIS A 590 23.06 -13.00 15.03
CA HIS A 590 22.36 -14.04 14.28
C HIS A 590 21.93 -13.58 12.88
N LEU A 591 21.48 -12.32 12.75
CA LEU A 591 21.14 -11.76 11.44
C LEU A 591 22.35 -11.66 10.51
N ILE A 592 23.55 -11.42 11.02
CA ILE A 592 24.77 -11.46 10.20
C ILE A 592 24.98 -12.88 9.65
N LEU A 593 24.84 -13.91 10.48
CA LEU A 593 24.92 -15.30 10.03
C LEU A 593 23.91 -15.61 8.93
N VAL A 594 22.67 -15.23 9.15
CA VAL A 594 21.59 -15.42 8.16
C VAL A 594 21.93 -14.70 6.85
N MET A 595 22.46 -13.48 6.88
CA MET A 595 22.86 -12.76 5.67
C MET A 595 23.96 -13.50 4.91
N LEU A 596 24.98 -14.02 5.61
CA LEU A 596 26.07 -14.76 4.99
C LEU A 596 25.59 -16.06 4.35
N GLU A 597 24.77 -16.84 5.08
CA GLU A 597 24.18 -18.07 4.59
C GLU A 597 23.24 -17.84 3.41
N ARG A 598 22.29 -16.91 3.58
CA ARG A 598 21.33 -16.59 2.52
C ARG A 598 21.94 -15.92 1.31
N SER A 599 23.13 -15.35 1.38
CA SER A 599 23.86 -14.87 0.21
C SER A 599 24.13 -15.97 -0.83
N ASN A 600 24.16 -17.23 -0.40
CA ASN A 600 24.29 -18.43 -1.23
C ASN A 600 22.95 -19.04 -1.66
N LEU A 601 21.86 -18.71 -0.97
CA LEU A 601 20.58 -19.37 -1.07
C LEU A 601 19.49 -18.38 -1.49
N LEU A 602 19.62 -17.83 -2.68
CA LEU A 602 18.65 -16.95 -3.35
C LEU A 602 18.13 -17.63 -4.61
N LEU A 603 16.89 -17.37 -4.98
CA LEU A 603 16.37 -17.81 -6.28
C LEU A 603 17.24 -17.23 -7.38
N ASN A 604 17.67 -18.07 -8.33
CA ASN A 604 18.62 -17.69 -9.38
C ASN A 604 18.00 -16.69 -10.37
N MET A 605 18.03 -15.43 -9.98
CA MET A 605 17.63 -14.26 -10.77
C MET A 605 18.76 -13.24 -10.69
N PRO A 606 19.58 -13.05 -11.74
CA PRO A 606 20.84 -12.27 -11.65
C PRO A 606 20.65 -10.85 -11.08
N THR A 607 19.65 -10.13 -11.57
CA THR A 607 19.35 -8.77 -11.09
C THR A 607 18.92 -8.78 -9.61
N TYR A 608 18.05 -9.70 -9.23
CA TYR A 608 17.59 -9.87 -7.86
C TYR A 608 18.75 -10.19 -6.91
N CYS A 609 19.54 -11.21 -7.24
CA CYS A 609 20.71 -11.60 -6.43
C CYS A 609 21.67 -10.42 -6.23
N LYS A 610 21.96 -9.67 -7.29
CA LYS A 610 22.84 -8.50 -7.23
C LYS A 610 22.30 -7.42 -6.30
N GLU A 611 21.01 -7.09 -6.38
CA GLU A 611 20.41 -6.07 -5.50
C GLU A 611 20.33 -6.55 -4.03
N ILE A 612 20.05 -7.84 -3.78
CA ILE A 612 20.11 -8.40 -2.42
C ILE A 612 21.53 -8.36 -1.86
N HIS A 613 22.54 -8.76 -2.64
CA HIS A 613 23.93 -8.66 -2.20
C HIS A 613 24.33 -7.22 -1.89
N ARG A 614 23.84 -6.25 -2.66
CA ARG A 614 24.05 -4.83 -2.38
C ARG A 614 23.42 -4.40 -1.06
N VAL A 615 22.19 -4.83 -0.78
CA VAL A 615 21.52 -4.57 0.51
C VAL A 615 22.32 -5.21 1.65
N PHE A 616 22.71 -6.47 1.51
CA PHE A 616 23.46 -7.19 2.55
C PHE A 616 24.79 -6.51 2.85
N SER A 617 25.55 -6.11 1.82
CA SER A 617 26.82 -5.41 2.02
C SER A 617 26.65 -4.08 2.75
N CYS A 618 25.63 -3.29 2.38
CA CYS A 618 25.33 -2.02 3.08
C CYS A 618 24.92 -2.25 4.55
N GLN A 619 24.07 -3.24 4.79
CA GLN A 619 23.58 -3.52 6.14
C GLN A 619 24.65 -4.17 7.03
N LEU A 620 25.48 -5.05 6.49
CA LEU A 620 26.62 -5.61 7.19
C LEU A 620 27.54 -4.51 7.73
N LEU A 621 27.91 -3.54 6.87
CA LEU A 621 28.71 -2.39 7.28
C LEU A 621 28.04 -1.60 8.39
N ARG A 622 26.73 -1.38 8.26
CA ARG A 622 25.96 -0.62 9.26
C ARG A 622 25.90 -1.33 10.61
N LEU A 623 25.63 -2.63 10.62
CA LEU A 623 25.55 -3.42 11.85
C LEU A 623 26.90 -3.49 12.57
N CYS A 624 27.97 -3.79 11.84
CA CYS A 624 29.32 -3.87 12.39
C CYS A 624 29.84 -2.49 12.85
N LYS A 625 29.39 -1.41 12.22
CA LYS A 625 29.70 -0.06 12.67
C LYS A 625 29.02 0.30 13.99
N LEU A 626 27.73 -0.05 14.12
CA LEU A 626 26.97 0.20 15.35
C LEU A 626 27.50 -0.64 16.50
N HIS A 627 27.86 -1.88 16.22
CA HIS A 627 28.34 -2.85 17.20
C HIS A 627 29.62 -3.54 16.70
N PRO A 628 30.81 -2.93 16.84
CA PRO A 628 32.08 -3.53 16.38
C PRO A 628 32.41 -4.88 17.04
N SER A 629 31.87 -5.15 18.24
CA SER A 629 31.98 -6.42 18.94
C SER A 629 31.45 -7.61 18.12
N LEU A 630 30.44 -7.38 17.27
CA LEU A 630 29.85 -8.42 16.39
C LEU A 630 30.90 -9.07 15.48
N VAL A 631 31.93 -8.32 15.05
CA VAL A 631 32.98 -8.86 14.18
C VAL A 631 33.86 -9.88 14.92
N VAL A 632 34.06 -9.70 16.21
CA VAL A 632 34.78 -10.67 17.05
C VAL A 632 33.87 -11.84 17.36
N ASP A 633 32.59 -11.60 17.68
CA ASP A 633 31.63 -12.64 18.01
C ASP A 633 31.36 -13.60 16.83
N GLN A 634 31.31 -13.05 15.60
CA GLN A 634 31.06 -13.81 14.37
C GLN A 634 32.33 -14.02 13.53
N SER A 635 33.51 -13.96 14.16
CA SER A 635 34.77 -14.00 13.44
C SER A 635 35.02 -15.31 12.70
N SER A 636 34.56 -16.44 13.21
CA SER A 636 34.70 -17.75 12.55
C SER A 636 33.95 -17.81 11.24
N GLU A 637 32.72 -17.39 11.21
CA GLU A 637 31.83 -17.42 10.04
C GLU A 637 32.23 -16.38 9.01
N LEU A 638 32.60 -15.17 9.49
CA LEU A 638 33.15 -14.14 8.61
C LEU A 638 34.47 -14.58 7.95
N LEU A 639 35.31 -15.30 8.68
CA LEU A 639 36.55 -15.86 8.14
C LEU A 639 36.33 -17.02 7.17
N GLU A 640 35.39 -17.90 7.45
CA GLU A 640 34.99 -18.96 6.52
C GLU A 640 34.49 -18.36 5.22
N PHE A 641 33.62 -17.35 5.29
CA PHE A 641 33.12 -16.65 4.11
C PHE A 641 34.24 -15.93 3.33
N ALA A 642 35.13 -15.23 4.04
CA ALA A 642 36.24 -14.47 3.44
C ALA A 642 37.37 -15.36 2.93
N GLY A 643 37.58 -16.55 3.50
CA GLY A 643 38.56 -17.56 3.06
C GLY A 643 38.11 -18.36 1.83
N THR A 644 36.87 -18.21 1.41
CA THR A 644 36.30 -18.94 0.27
C THR A 644 36.48 -18.14 -1.02
N THR A 645 37.43 -18.52 -1.87
CA THR A 645 37.76 -17.80 -3.12
C THR A 645 36.60 -17.72 -4.10
N ALA A 646 35.72 -18.72 -4.13
CA ALA A 646 34.50 -18.68 -4.96
C ALA A 646 33.58 -17.47 -4.65
N ASN A 647 33.56 -16.96 -3.42
CA ASN A 647 32.79 -15.80 -3.02
C ASN A 647 33.30 -14.50 -3.67
N VAL A 648 34.61 -14.43 -4.03
CA VAL A 648 35.18 -13.30 -4.75
C VAL A 648 34.48 -13.09 -6.09
N TYR A 649 34.22 -14.19 -6.81
CA TYR A 649 33.65 -14.16 -8.17
C TYR A 649 32.13 -14.15 -8.18
N SER A 650 31.49 -14.78 -7.18
CA SER A 650 30.04 -14.93 -7.17
C SER A 650 29.31 -13.85 -6.37
N LYS A 651 29.97 -13.20 -5.38
CA LYS A 651 29.39 -12.26 -4.42
C LYS A 651 30.33 -11.10 -4.10
N GLU A 652 30.90 -10.53 -5.13
CA GLU A 652 31.96 -9.52 -5.04
C GLU A 652 31.64 -8.39 -4.04
N ASP A 653 30.42 -7.83 -4.09
CA ASP A 653 30.02 -6.74 -3.21
C ASP A 653 30.01 -7.16 -1.74
N VAL A 654 29.39 -8.30 -1.41
CA VAL A 654 29.36 -8.80 -0.03
C VAL A 654 30.76 -9.17 0.45
N TYR A 655 31.53 -9.86 -0.41
CA TYR A 655 32.90 -10.26 -0.13
C TYR A 655 33.77 -9.06 0.22
N THR A 656 33.73 -8.03 -0.62
CA THR A 656 34.54 -6.81 -0.41
C THR A 656 34.24 -6.17 0.94
N HIS A 657 32.95 -6.13 1.33
CA HIS A 657 32.55 -5.51 2.60
C HIS A 657 32.85 -6.39 3.81
N VAL A 658 32.77 -7.71 3.68
CA VAL A 658 33.23 -8.64 4.74
C VAL A 658 34.73 -8.46 4.99
N VAL A 659 35.54 -8.44 3.94
CA VAL A 659 36.99 -8.21 4.05
C VAL A 659 37.29 -6.84 4.68
N TRP A 660 36.53 -5.83 4.25
CA TRP A 660 36.69 -4.48 4.80
C TRP A 660 36.38 -4.44 6.30
N VAL A 661 35.27 -5.04 6.72
CA VAL A 661 34.83 -5.12 8.12
C VAL A 661 35.86 -5.85 9.00
N LEU A 662 36.39 -6.99 8.51
CA LEU A 662 37.43 -7.73 9.18
C LEU A 662 38.71 -6.87 9.35
N GLY A 663 39.13 -6.21 8.28
CA GLY A 663 40.28 -5.29 8.32
C GLY A 663 40.08 -4.10 9.25
N GLU A 664 38.86 -3.60 9.39
CA GLU A 664 38.57 -2.39 10.19
C GLU A 664 38.40 -2.70 11.67
N TYR A 665 37.59 -3.68 12.01
CA TYR A 665 37.09 -3.89 13.37
C TYR A 665 37.81 -5.01 14.15
N LEU A 666 38.57 -5.89 13.51
CA LEU A 666 39.45 -6.83 14.23
C LEU A 666 40.64 -6.07 14.82
N SER A 667 40.41 -5.39 15.92
CA SER A 667 41.39 -4.58 16.63
C SER A 667 41.16 -4.63 18.13
N PRO A 668 42.21 -4.75 18.95
CA PRO A 668 42.08 -4.64 20.41
C PRO A 668 41.50 -3.30 20.87
N SER A 669 41.55 -2.25 20.04
CA SER A 669 40.95 -0.94 20.32
C SER A 669 39.42 -0.95 20.13
N SER A 670 38.90 -1.82 19.23
CA SER A 670 37.46 -1.96 19.00
C SER A 670 36.83 -2.96 19.96
N ASP A 671 37.53 -4.04 20.28
CA ASP A 671 37.08 -5.07 21.24
C ASP A 671 38.30 -5.71 21.91
N SER A 672 38.37 -5.63 23.24
CA SER A 672 39.46 -6.21 24.05
C SER A 672 39.60 -7.73 23.92
N ARG A 673 38.59 -8.44 23.46
CA ARG A 673 38.62 -9.90 23.20
C ARG A 673 39.36 -10.23 21.90
N CYS A 674 39.66 -9.23 21.07
CA CYS A 674 40.43 -9.44 19.82
C CYS A 674 41.85 -9.82 20.15
N SER A 675 42.19 -11.09 20.05
CA SER A 675 43.52 -11.63 20.32
C SER A 675 44.44 -11.54 19.10
N VAL A 676 45.75 -11.50 19.37
CA VAL A 676 46.76 -11.59 18.31
C VAL A 676 46.59 -12.86 17.46
N ARG A 677 46.19 -13.96 18.09
CA ARG A 677 45.88 -15.23 17.37
C ARG A 677 44.78 -15.05 16.35
N LEU A 678 43.70 -14.35 16.70
CA LEU A 678 42.60 -14.09 15.81
C LEU A 678 43.00 -13.19 14.64
N ILE A 679 43.79 -12.13 14.92
CA ILE A 679 44.36 -11.25 13.90
C ILE A 679 45.22 -12.04 12.92
N THR A 680 46.10 -12.94 13.44
CA THR A 680 46.98 -13.76 12.61
C THR A 680 46.19 -14.76 11.76
N SER A 681 45.18 -15.43 12.32
CA SER A 681 44.32 -16.34 11.57
C SER A 681 43.57 -15.63 10.45
N CYS A 682 43.02 -14.43 10.73
CA CYS A 682 42.38 -13.60 9.73
C CYS A 682 43.36 -13.18 8.62
N PHE A 683 44.53 -12.73 9.00
CA PHE A 683 45.56 -12.36 8.06
C PHE A 683 45.92 -13.51 7.12
N GLU A 684 46.17 -14.69 7.66
CA GLU A 684 46.53 -15.88 6.88
C GLU A 684 45.44 -16.33 5.91
N SER A 685 44.20 -16.28 6.33
CA SER A 685 43.06 -16.58 5.46
C SER A 685 42.94 -15.59 4.30
N LEU A 686 43.02 -14.28 4.56
CA LEU A 686 42.93 -13.25 3.54
C LEU A 686 44.15 -13.25 2.61
N GLU A 687 45.35 -13.49 3.15
CA GLU A 687 46.58 -13.61 2.36
C GLU A 687 46.51 -14.79 1.36
N ALA A 688 45.99 -15.95 1.81
CA ALA A 688 45.81 -17.11 0.95
C ALA A 688 44.86 -16.80 -0.22
N VAL A 689 43.71 -16.17 0.03
CA VAL A 689 42.79 -15.78 -1.04
C VAL A 689 43.44 -14.76 -1.99
N LEU A 690 44.05 -13.72 -1.45
CA LEU A 690 44.74 -12.74 -2.30
C LEU A 690 45.81 -13.35 -3.17
N PHE A 691 46.59 -14.30 -2.63
CA PHE A 691 47.57 -15.04 -3.39
C PHE A 691 46.94 -15.89 -4.50
N GLU A 692 45.86 -16.58 -4.18
CA GLU A 692 45.16 -17.43 -5.14
C GLU A 692 44.61 -16.62 -6.33
N ILE A 693 43.86 -15.52 -6.05
CA ILE A 693 43.27 -14.70 -7.13
C ILE A 693 44.29 -13.91 -7.94
N THR A 694 45.52 -13.68 -7.41
CA THR A 694 46.57 -12.95 -8.11
C THR A 694 47.61 -13.90 -8.75
N SER A 695 47.46 -15.21 -8.58
CA SER A 695 48.41 -16.19 -9.13
C SER A 695 47.89 -16.93 -10.39
N SER A 696 46.57 -16.91 -10.60
CA SER A 696 45.91 -17.64 -11.68
C SER A 696 44.87 -16.80 -12.41
N ALA A 697 44.47 -17.25 -13.59
CA ALA A 697 43.34 -16.69 -14.30
C ALA A 697 42.05 -17.00 -13.54
N PRO A 698 40.99 -16.15 -13.67
CA PRO A 698 39.67 -16.42 -13.11
C PRO A 698 39.13 -17.79 -13.54
N PRO A 699 38.28 -18.43 -12.75
CA PRO A 699 37.59 -19.65 -13.14
C PRO A 699 36.86 -19.49 -14.49
N PRO A 700 36.70 -20.57 -15.27
CA PRO A 700 35.99 -20.52 -16.55
C PRO A 700 34.57 -19.94 -16.35
N GLY A 701 34.20 -18.92 -17.14
CA GLY A 701 32.92 -18.25 -17.05
C GLY A 701 32.83 -17.11 -16.03
N SER A 702 33.87 -16.85 -15.25
CA SER A 702 33.97 -15.73 -14.33
C SER A 702 34.71 -14.55 -14.94
N VAL A 703 34.38 -13.34 -14.49
CA VAL A 703 35.10 -12.11 -14.88
C VAL A 703 36.23 -11.86 -13.89
N CYS A 704 37.27 -11.13 -14.32
CA CYS A 704 38.34 -10.70 -13.41
C CYS A 704 37.76 -9.93 -12.20
N PRO A 705 38.28 -10.15 -10.98
CA PRO A 705 37.86 -9.37 -9.80
C PRO A 705 38.05 -7.89 -10.04
N ALA A 706 37.10 -7.08 -9.63
CA ALA A 706 37.25 -5.64 -9.71
C ALA A 706 38.48 -5.17 -8.88
N PRO A 707 39.18 -4.10 -9.29
CA PRO A 707 40.31 -3.56 -8.54
C PRO A 707 39.98 -3.25 -7.09
N LYS A 708 38.73 -2.88 -6.80
CA LYS A 708 38.22 -2.64 -5.46
C LYS A 708 38.39 -3.85 -4.52
N VAL A 709 38.18 -5.06 -5.01
CA VAL A 709 38.31 -6.28 -4.20
C VAL A 709 39.76 -6.47 -3.79
N ILE A 710 40.67 -6.37 -4.76
CA ILE A 710 42.11 -6.58 -4.55
C ILE A 710 42.66 -5.47 -3.62
N THR A 711 42.31 -4.22 -3.88
CA THR A 711 42.79 -3.10 -3.06
C THR A 711 42.23 -3.15 -1.63
N THR A 712 40.99 -3.65 -1.43
CA THR A 712 40.41 -3.86 -0.11
C THR A 712 41.10 -4.98 0.64
N LEU A 713 41.42 -6.11 -0.02
CA LEU A 713 42.20 -7.22 0.56
C LEU A 713 43.60 -6.73 0.99
N MET A 714 44.29 -6.02 0.13
CA MET A 714 45.59 -5.43 0.45
C MET A 714 45.51 -4.46 1.64
N SER A 715 44.49 -3.61 1.66
CA SER A 715 44.28 -2.66 2.76
C SER A 715 43.94 -3.37 4.08
N ALA A 716 43.12 -4.41 4.03
CA ALA A 716 42.79 -5.21 5.22
C ALA A 716 44.03 -5.93 5.79
N LEU A 717 44.87 -6.54 4.92
CA LEU A 717 46.14 -7.14 5.33
C LEU A 717 47.09 -6.13 5.96
N ALA A 718 47.18 -4.94 5.38
CA ALA A 718 48.02 -3.87 5.92
C ALA A 718 47.49 -3.38 7.29
N LYS A 719 46.19 -3.26 7.49
CA LYS A 719 45.55 -2.91 8.76
C LYS A 719 45.80 -3.97 9.82
N LEU A 720 45.61 -5.25 9.50
CA LEU A 720 45.90 -6.34 10.44
C LEU A 720 47.39 -6.38 10.82
N ALA A 721 48.30 -6.19 9.85
CA ALA A 721 49.74 -6.16 10.09
C ALA A 721 50.16 -4.93 10.94
N SER A 722 49.51 -3.79 10.78
CA SER A 722 49.76 -2.61 11.61
C SER A 722 49.46 -2.82 13.10
N ARG A 723 48.58 -3.78 13.41
CA ARG A 723 48.15 -4.18 14.77
C ARG A 723 48.98 -5.33 15.35
N SER A 724 49.60 -6.12 14.49
CA SER A 724 50.53 -7.21 14.86
C SER A 724 51.77 -7.11 13.96
N HIS A 725 52.78 -6.44 14.49
CA HIS A 725 53.97 -6.03 13.73
C HIS A 725 54.74 -7.20 13.13
N ASP A 726 54.64 -8.40 13.69
CA ASP A 726 55.25 -9.62 13.18
C ASP A 726 54.75 -10.00 11.77
N LEU A 727 53.60 -9.46 11.37
CA LEU A 727 53.00 -9.68 10.05
C LEU A 727 53.48 -8.69 8.98
N ILE A 728 54.12 -7.57 9.39
CA ILE A 728 54.57 -6.52 8.46
C ILE A 728 55.54 -7.07 7.39
N PRO A 729 56.52 -7.91 7.74
CA PRO A 729 57.43 -8.48 6.72
C PRO A 729 56.71 -9.32 5.65
N ARG A 730 55.69 -10.06 6.05
CA ARG A 730 54.89 -10.91 5.13
C ARG A 730 54.12 -10.08 4.13
N VAL A 731 53.35 -9.06 4.63
CA VAL A 731 52.58 -8.21 3.72
C VAL A 731 53.50 -7.37 2.84
N SER A 732 54.62 -6.87 3.37
CA SER A 732 55.57 -6.10 2.59
C SER A 732 56.19 -6.93 1.46
N LEU A 733 56.51 -8.18 1.74
CA LEU A 733 57.00 -9.13 0.71
C LEU A 733 55.98 -9.35 -0.39
N PHE A 734 54.72 -9.61 -0.01
CA PHE A 734 53.62 -9.79 -0.97
C PHE A 734 53.43 -8.54 -1.85
N LEU A 735 53.31 -7.34 -1.25
CA LEU A 735 53.13 -6.10 -1.99
C LEU A 735 54.33 -5.81 -2.93
N SER A 736 55.55 -6.15 -2.51
CA SER A 736 56.72 -6.01 -3.34
C SER A 736 56.75 -6.99 -4.52
N LYS A 737 56.30 -8.24 -4.32
CA LYS A 737 56.11 -9.22 -5.38
C LYS A 737 55.07 -8.76 -6.38
N LEU A 738 53.89 -8.32 -5.92
CA LEU A 738 52.80 -7.81 -6.74
C LEU A 738 53.31 -6.67 -7.67
N ARG A 739 54.04 -5.71 -7.14
CA ARG A 739 54.68 -4.64 -7.92
C ARG A 739 55.62 -5.15 -8.99
N ASN A 740 56.35 -6.22 -8.72
CA ASN A 740 57.33 -6.75 -9.67
C ASN A 740 56.67 -7.58 -10.79
N ILE A 741 55.60 -8.33 -10.46
CA ILE A 741 54.79 -9.08 -11.42
C ILE A 741 54.14 -8.14 -12.43
N THR A 742 53.61 -7.02 -11.95
CA THR A 742 52.91 -6.03 -12.79
C THR A 742 53.84 -5.25 -13.71
N LYS A 743 55.14 -5.16 -13.38
CA LYS A 743 56.16 -4.56 -14.29
C LYS A 743 56.45 -5.43 -15.51
N GLY A 744 56.10 -6.71 -15.49
CA GLY A 744 56.33 -7.66 -16.55
C GLY A 744 55.35 -7.67 -17.71
N GLY A 745 54.27 -6.85 -17.66
CA GLY A 745 53.26 -6.77 -18.68
C GLY A 745 51.88 -7.27 -18.21
N SER A 746 51.01 -7.73 -19.12
CA SER A 746 49.65 -8.18 -18.81
C SER A 746 49.63 -9.40 -17.88
N VAL A 747 48.74 -9.36 -16.90
CA VAL A 747 48.55 -10.46 -15.95
C VAL A 747 47.18 -11.14 -16.20
N PRO A 748 47.05 -12.46 -15.94
CA PRO A 748 45.83 -13.19 -16.30
C PRO A 748 44.59 -12.82 -15.43
N TRP A 749 44.79 -12.20 -14.29
CA TRP A 749 43.75 -11.85 -13.30
C TRP A 749 43.30 -10.37 -13.36
N CYS A 750 43.89 -9.56 -14.23
CA CYS A 750 43.49 -8.19 -14.48
C CYS A 750 43.63 -7.87 -15.97
N SER A 751 42.52 -7.52 -16.60
CA SER A 751 42.46 -7.28 -18.04
C SER A 751 42.60 -5.82 -18.43
N ASP A 752 42.40 -4.90 -17.50
CA ASP A 752 42.42 -3.45 -17.73
C ASP A 752 43.69 -2.83 -17.17
N GLU A 753 44.34 -2.01 -17.98
CA GLU A 753 45.58 -1.31 -17.59
C GLU A 753 45.32 -0.22 -16.52
N GLU A 754 44.17 0.45 -16.56
CA GLU A 754 43.79 1.45 -15.55
C GLU A 754 43.55 0.80 -14.19
N ASP A 755 42.89 -0.36 -14.18
CA ASP A 755 42.67 -1.18 -13.00
C ASP A 755 43.99 -1.64 -12.39
N MET A 756 44.93 -2.06 -13.25
CA MET A 756 46.25 -2.44 -12.81
C MET A 756 47.02 -1.30 -12.16
N VAL A 757 46.96 -0.10 -12.76
CA VAL A 757 47.58 1.10 -12.20
C VAL A 757 46.99 1.42 -10.81
N ALA A 758 45.67 1.32 -10.66
CA ALA A 758 45.02 1.55 -9.38
C ALA A 758 45.49 0.55 -8.30
N ILE A 759 45.58 -0.72 -8.63
CA ILE A 759 46.03 -1.76 -7.70
C ILE A 759 47.49 -1.54 -7.30
N VAL A 760 48.41 -1.27 -8.27
CA VAL A 760 49.82 -1.04 -8.00
C VAL A 760 50.04 0.20 -7.16
N THR A 761 49.34 1.30 -7.50
CA THR A 761 49.42 2.55 -6.74
C THR A 761 49.02 2.33 -5.28
N ARG A 762 47.93 1.60 -5.05
CA ARG A 762 47.50 1.25 -3.68
C ARG A 762 48.53 0.36 -2.99
N GLY A 763 49.10 -0.58 -3.67
CA GLY A 763 50.18 -1.43 -3.13
C GLY A 763 51.42 -0.65 -2.72
N GLU A 764 51.84 0.36 -3.50
CA GLU A 764 52.97 1.22 -3.21
C GLU A 764 52.70 2.18 -2.02
N GLU A 765 51.50 2.72 -1.95
CA GLU A 765 51.02 3.52 -0.80
C GLU A 765 51.14 2.73 0.50
N LEU A 766 50.53 1.52 0.53
CA LEU A 766 50.56 0.64 1.68
C LEU A 766 52.02 0.22 2.06
N LEU A 767 52.80 -0.16 1.06
CA LEU A 767 54.19 -0.53 1.29
C LEU A 767 55.02 0.63 1.87
N SER A 768 54.79 1.85 1.38
CA SER A 768 55.45 3.04 1.90
C SER A 768 55.05 3.32 3.35
N LEU A 769 53.77 3.15 3.65
CA LEU A 769 53.19 3.39 5.01
C LEU A 769 53.73 2.36 6.01
N LEU A 770 53.81 1.09 5.66
CA LEU A 770 54.32 0.00 6.51
C LEU A 770 55.82 0.10 6.87
N LYS A 771 56.60 0.91 6.13
CA LYS A 771 58.00 1.18 6.48
C LYS A 771 58.16 1.90 7.82
N THR A 772 57.09 2.58 8.27
CA THR A 772 57.07 3.27 9.58
C THR A 772 55.90 2.73 10.38
N PRO A 773 56.08 1.64 11.17
CA PRO A 773 54.97 0.93 11.80
C PRO A 773 54.08 1.79 12.72
N GLY A 774 54.69 2.73 13.47
CA GLY A 774 53.89 3.62 14.33
C GLY A 774 52.99 4.56 13.54
N VAL A 775 53.45 5.06 12.40
CA VAL A 775 52.61 5.87 11.49
C VAL A 775 51.58 4.99 10.82
N ALA A 776 51.93 3.78 10.42
CA ALA A 776 50.98 2.83 9.82
C ALA A 776 49.85 2.52 10.77
N GLN A 777 50.15 2.25 12.03
CA GLN A 777 49.11 1.98 13.03
C GLN A 777 48.18 3.20 13.25
N SER A 778 48.76 4.39 13.33
CA SER A 778 47.99 5.64 13.51
C SER A 778 47.07 5.92 12.32
N VAL A 779 47.58 5.74 11.09
CA VAL A 779 46.82 6.02 9.85
C VAL A 779 45.75 4.97 9.55
N LEU A 780 46.08 3.69 9.77
CA LEU A 780 45.23 2.58 9.43
C LEU A 780 44.20 2.22 10.51
N THR A 781 44.27 2.84 11.68
CA THR A 781 43.29 2.68 12.75
C THR A 781 42.45 3.96 12.85
N PRO A 782 41.16 3.93 12.57
CA PRO A 782 40.35 5.14 12.65
C PRO A 782 40.31 5.69 14.07
N PRO A 783 40.37 7.00 14.25
CA PRO A 783 40.25 7.61 15.57
C PRO A 783 38.86 7.32 16.17
N PRO A 784 38.75 7.13 17.51
CA PRO A 784 37.48 6.78 18.16
C PRO A 784 36.34 7.79 17.94
N HIS A 785 36.67 9.05 17.68
CA HIS A 785 35.67 10.10 17.43
C HIS A 785 35.15 10.15 16.01
N VAL A 786 35.74 9.42 15.07
CA VAL A 786 35.37 9.42 13.66
C VAL A 786 34.34 8.31 13.39
N ASN A 787 33.17 8.40 14.00
CA ASN A 787 32.09 7.43 13.90
C ASN A 787 30.95 7.88 12.97
N THR A 788 31.23 8.64 11.91
CA THR A 788 30.19 9.03 10.97
C THR A 788 30.06 8.04 9.81
N PRO A 789 28.86 7.81 9.24
CA PRO A 789 28.69 6.96 8.08
C PRO A 789 29.54 7.34 6.87
N ARG A 790 29.86 8.63 6.72
CA ARG A 790 30.68 9.16 5.65
C ARG A 790 32.13 8.70 5.74
N TRP A 791 32.65 8.57 6.96
CA TRP A 791 34.02 8.08 7.18
C TRP A 791 34.28 6.75 6.48
N HIS A 792 33.42 5.77 6.67
CA HIS A 792 33.58 4.45 6.05
C HIS A 792 33.54 4.50 4.52
N ARG A 793 32.73 5.36 3.94
CA ARG A 793 32.59 5.50 2.50
C ARG A 793 33.83 6.18 1.91
N ASP A 794 34.35 7.20 2.56
CA ASP A 794 35.36 8.09 2.00
C ASP A 794 36.79 7.64 2.27
N THR A 795 37.07 6.99 3.42
CA THR A 795 38.43 6.72 3.84
C THR A 795 39.03 5.42 3.33
N ASN A 796 38.23 4.39 3.07
CA ASN A 796 38.79 3.10 2.68
C ASN A 796 38.70 2.76 1.20
N LEU A 797 37.89 3.48 0.46
CA LEU A 797 37.62 3.18 -0.96
C LEU A 797 37.87 4.37 -1.88
N ALA A 798 37.85 5.61 -1.38
CA ALA A 798 37.85 6.80 -2.21
C ALA A 798 39.00 7.77 -1.93
N LEU A 799 39.52 7.86 -0.71
CA LEU A 799 40.61 8.79 -0.38
C LEU A 799 41.97 8.12 -0.46
N PRO A 800 42.97 8.73 -1.11
CA PRO A 800 44.34 8.28 -1.06
C PRO A 800 44.83 8.20 0.38
N LEU A 801 45.62 7.18 0.73
CA LEU A 801 46.19 7.01 2.07
C LEU A 801 47.09 8.20 2.47
N GLN A 802 47.68 8.89 1.51
CA GLN A 802 48.48 10.09 1.74
C GLN A 802 47.66 11.23 2.30
N LEU A 803 46.41 11.42 1.83
CA LEU A 803 45.48 12.41 2.40
C LEU A 803 45.03 12.02 3.80
N LEU A 804 44.84 10.72 4.04
CA LEU A 804 44.53 10.19 5.36
C LEU A 804 45.69 10.43 6.35
N ALA A 805 46.93 10.20 5.93
CA ALA A 805 48.13 10.49 6.72
C ALA A 805 48.27 11.98 7.08
N LEU A 806 47.96 12.89 6.15
CA LEU A 806 47.97 14.33 6.38
C LEU A 806 46.89 14.73 7.39
N THR A 807 45.67 14.17 7.29
CA THR A 807 44.58 14.50 8.25
C THR A 807 44.89 14.00 9.65
N THR A 808 45.53 12.85 9.81
CA THR A 808 45.92 12.33 11.14
C THR A 808 47.05 13.11 11.77
N LEU A 809 48.00 13.60 10.98
CA LEU A 809 49.10 14.44 11.45
C LEU A 809 48.66 15.84 11.87
N THR A 810 47.60 16.40 11.28
CA THR A 810 47.02 17.70 11.63
C THR A 810 46.13 17.65 12.87
N HIS A 811 45.75 16.49 13.34
CA HIS A 811 44.89 16.27 14.52
C HIS A 811 45.65 15.62 15.71
N SER A 812 46.97 15.49 15.65
CA SER A 812 47.78 15.15 16.83
C SER A 812 47.97 16.39 17.67
N PRO A 813 47.61 16.39 18.99
CA PRO A 813 47.76 17.53 19.88
C PRO A 813 49.25 17.89 20.09
#